data_37c25de74d3c9abc55c1b051bc98e6cc
#
_entry.id   37c25de74d3c9abc55c1b051bc98e6cc
#
_cell.length_a   1.000
_cell.length_b   1.000
_cell.length_c   1.000
_cell.angle_alpha   90.00
_cell.angle_beta   90.00
_cell.angle_gamma   90.00
#
_symmetry.space_group_name_H-M   'P 1'
#
loop_
_entity.id
_entity.type
_entity.pdbx_description
1 polymer ?
#
loop_
_entity_poly.entity_id
_entity_poly.type
_entity_poly.pdbx_seq_one_letter_code
_entity_poly.pdbx_strand_id
1 'polypeptide(L)'
;MQSVSLDDKYTLESGRIFLTGSQALVRLPIMQRHRDLAEGKNTAGFISGYRGSPLGMYDLQLWSAKKHLEENHIHFEPGVNEDLAATSVWGSQQVNQIEGAKYDGVFSIWYGKGPGVDRSGDAMKHGSYNGASALGGVLCLAGDDHGAKSSTIAHQSEHAFLHYSMPVLNPATVQDYLDLGLYGFAMSRYSGCWIGFICVTDTVESSASCYVDPERVVIKYPTDYTPPAGGLNSQFGVYPMVAEARQFQQRMVAVQAFARANKLDKQMLGGTKSKLGIVTTGKAYLDVRDALEEMGIDDARAEQLGIAIYKVALTWPMEPQGLQAFAESCDELLVIEEKRSFMEDQIAKQLYNLPQRPRLVGKFDETGAALVPSEGELDAPIVARIIGARLLKMIADDQIENYLKPNACGVIAASAATNLMRLPSFCAGCPHNTSTNVPDGSIAMGGIGCHGMAVWLPERKTPALFHMGGEGAAWIGQAPFTHTKHIFQNLGDGTYFHSGLLAIRANVAAKANITYKILLNGAIAMTGGQPIEGSHLEGEITAPEVANQVMSEGAKKVVIVSDDIEKHDRSKFPHHTEFRHRDELDAVQRELREMTGTTVIIYDQTCATEKRRLRKRGKMVDPDKRIFINELVCEGCGDCSVQS
;
A
#
# COMPACT_ATOMS: atom_id res chain seq x y z
N MET A 1 -5.56 40.40 6.85
CA MET A 1 -5.47 38.94 7.10
C MET A 1 -5.76 38.27 5.77
N GLN A 2 -4.87 37.41 5.27
CA GLN A 2 -5.20 36.55 4.13
C GLN A 2 -6.36 35.65 4.53
N SER A 3 -7.41 35.55 3.70
CA SER A 3 -8.49 34.60 3.92
C SER A 3 -7.95 33.19 3.67
N VAL A 4 -8.10 32.31 4.65
CA VAL A 4 -7.69 30.90 4.52
C VAL A 4 -8.86 30.12 3.92
N SER A 5 -8.59 29.34 2.87
CA SER A 5 -9.54 28.45 2.20
C SER A 5 -9.13 26.98 2.37
N LEU A 6 -10.12 26.08 2.36
CA LEU A 6 -9.84 24.64 2.31
C LEU A 6 -9.17 24.21 1.00
N ASP A 7 -9.27 25.00 -0.05
CA ASP A 7 -8.65 24.74 -1.36
C ASP A 7 -7.19 25.20 -1.43
N ASP A 8 -6.71 26.00 -0.44
CA ASP A 8 -5.32 26.46 -0.37
C ASP A 8 -4.31 25.31 -0.48
N LYS A 9 -4.70 24.13 0.04
CA LYS A 9 -3.89 22.90 -0.07
C LYS A 9 -3.58 22.50 -1.51
N TYR A 10 -4.39 22.93 -2.50
CA TYR A 10 -4.20 22.65 -3.92
C TYR A 10 -3.85 23.90 -4.74
N THR A 11 -4.26 25.09 -4.29
CA THR A 11 -4.21 26.33 -5.09
C THR A 11 -3.16 27.31 -4.62
N LEU A 12 -2.74 27.28 -3.33
CA LEU A 12 -1.73 28.21 -2.83
C LEU A 12 -0.39 27.97 -3.54
N GLU A 13 0.16 28.99 -4.19
CA GLU A 13 1.44 28.86 -4.92
C GLU A 13 2.64 28.83 -4.00
N SER A 14 2.66 29.67 -2.96
CA SER A 14 3.76 29.75 -1.99
C SER A 14 3.23 30.08 -0.60
N GLY A 15 3.81 29.45 0.43
CA GLY A 15 3.46 29.67 1.83
C GLY A 15 3.26 28.37 2.62
N ARG A 16 2.68 28.52 3.83
CA ARG A 16 2.38 27.37 4.69
C ARG A 16 0.96 26.90 4.53
N ILE A 17 0.80 25.61 4.34
CA ILE A 17 -0.49 24.90 4.28
C ILE A 17 -0.47 23.70 5.21
N PHE A 18 -1.65 23.33 5.73
CA PHE A 18 -1.80 22.13 6.54
C PHE A 18 -2.28 20.98 5.64
N LEU A 19 -1.50 19.89 5.59
CA LEU A 19 -1.76 18.73 4.74
C LEU A 19 -1.70 17.43 5.55
N THR A 20 -2.53 16.45 5.15
CA THR A 20 -2.21 15.05 5.43
C THR A 20 -1.20 14.53 4.40
N GLY A 21 -0.51 13.40 4.71
CA GLY A 21 0.38 12.75 3.75
C GLY A 21 -0.33 12.41 2.43
N SER A 22 -1.55 11.88 2.51
CA SER A 22 -2.40 11.62 1.32
C SER A 22 -2.68 12.89 0.51
N GLN A 23 -2.93 14.03 1.16
CA GLN A 23 -3.15 15.32 0.48
C GLN A 23 -1.86 15.87 -0.14
N ALA A 24 -0.71 15.65 0.52
CA ALA A 24 0.58 16.01 -0.06
C ALA A 24 0.85 15.24 -1.35
N LEU A 25 0.52 13.95 -1.40
CA LEU A 25 0.64 13.13 -2.62
C LEU A 25 -0.31 13.60 -3.75
N VAL A 26 -1.48 14.14 -3.43
CA VAL A 26 -2.38 14.77 -4.43
C VAL A 26 -1.83 16.12 -4.89
N ARG A 27 -1.22 16.89 -4.00
CA ARG A 27 -0.59 18.18 -4.31
C ARG A 27 0.64 18.04 -5.20
N LEU A 28 1.42 16.98 -5.02
CA LEU A 28 2.69 16.74 -5.69
C LEU A 28 2.62 16.84 -7.23
N PRO A 29 1.71 16.15 -7.93
CA PRO A 29 1.61 16.26 -9.40
C PRO A 29 1.17 17.67 -9.87
N ILE A 30 0.41 18.41 -9.08
CA ILE A 30 0.06 19.80 -9.37
C ILE A 30 1.34 20.67 -9.32
N MET A 31 2.17 20.49 -8.30
CA MET A 31 3.47 21.19 -8.20
C MET A 31 4.40 20.83 -9.36
N GLN A 32 4.45 19.55 -9.76
CA GLN A 32 5.25 19.13 -10.90
C GLN A 32 4.80 19.82 -12.19
N ARG A 33 3.48 19.90 -12.43
CA ARG A 33 2.92 20.60 -13.60
C ARG A 33 3.30 22.08 -13.61
N HIS A 34 3.17 22.77 -12.47
CA HIS A 34 3.52 24.20 -12.36
C HIS A 34 5.01 24.43 -12.62
N ARG A 35 5.90 23.59 -12.12
CA ARG A 35 7.34 23.67 -12.39
C ARG A 35 7.64 23.48 -13.87
N ASP A 36 7.02 22.51 -14.51
CA ASP A 36 7.22 22.27 -15.94
C ASP A 36 6.76 23.47 -16.78
N LEU A 37 5.62 24.06 -16.44
CA LEU A 37 5.13 25.27 -17.11
C LEU A 37 6.08 26.46 -16.91
N ALA A 38 6.61 26.65 -15.71
CA ALA A 38 7.58 27.70 -15.43
C ALA A 38 8.89 27.55 -16.25
N GLU A 39 9.24 26.30 -16.58
CA GLU A 39 10.36 25.97 -17.46
C GLU A 39 9.98 25.95 -18.96
N GLY A 40 8.78 26.36 -19.34
CA GLY A 40 8.29 26.38 -20.73
C GLY A 40 7.93 24.99 -21.29
N LYS A 41 7.75 23.98 -20.45
CA LYS A 41 7.43 22.60 -20.84
C LYS A 41 5.93 22.36 -20.65
N ASN A 42 5.20 22.03 -21.72
CA ASN A 42 3.77 21.74 -21.67
C ASN A 42 3.53 20.24 -21.41
N THR A 43 3.79 19.77 -20.18
CA THR A 43 3.57 18.38 -19.79
C THR A 43 2.13 18.15 -19.30
N ALA A 44 1.74 16.89 -19.14
CA ALA A 44 0.49 16.48 -18.48
C ALA A 44 0.80 15.43 -17.41
N GLY A 45 -0.19 15.15 -16.55
CA GLY A 45 -0.09 14.11 -15.52
C GLY A 45 -1.04 12.94 -15.77
N PHE A 46 -0.60 11.72 -15.41
CA PHE A 46 -1.44 10.54 -15.41
C PHE A 46 -1.30 9.79 -14.09
N ILE A 47 -2.43 9.49 -13.43
CA ILE A 47 -2.45 8.77 -12.16
C ILE A 47 -3.32 7.53 -12.32
N SER A 48 -2.77 6.35 -12.04
CA SER A 48 -3.52 5.10 -12.04
C SER A 48 -2.99 4.16 -10.96
N GLY A 49 -3.86 3.36 -10.38
CA GLY A 49 -3.53 2.44 -9.31
C GLY A 49 -4.77 1.76 -8.75
N TYR A 50 -4.60 1.05 -7.65
CA TYR A 50 -5.73 0.41 -6.99
C TYR A 50 -5.73 0.73 -5.50
N ARG A 51 -6.92 1.00 -4.98
CA ARG A 51 -7.15 1.41 -3.60
C ARG A 51 -6.83 0.32 -2.58
N GLY A 52 -6.15 0.69 -1.52
CA GLY A 52 -5.83 -0.19 -0.40
C GLY A 52 -5.16 0.60 0.72
N SER A 53 -5.48 0.29 1.98
CA SER A 53 -4.82 0.93 3.13
C SER A 53 -3.32 0.57 3.16
N PRO A 54 -2.41 1.55 3.41
CA PRO A 54 -2.69 2.91 3.87
C PRO A 54 -3.04 3.94 2.77
N LEU A 55 -2.96 3.61 1.49
CA LEU A 55 -3.26 4.53 0.38
C LEU A 55 -4.75 4.62 0.00
N GLY A 56 -5.65 4.01 0.77
CA GLY A 56 -7.09 4.13 0.55
C GLY A 56 -7.62 5.55 0.64
N MET A 57 -7.06 6.37 1.53
CA MET A 57 -7.39 7.79 1.63
C MET A 57 -6.84 8.60 0.46
N TYR A 58 -5.74 8.20 -0.15
CA TYR A 58 -5.19 8.84 -1.34
C TYR A 58 -6.15 8.78 -2.52
N ASP A 59 -6.73 7.61 -2.80
CA ASP A 59 -7.77 7.42 -3.82
C ASP A 59 -8.96 8.38 -3.59
N LEU A 60 -9.48 8.44 -2.35
CA LEU A 60 -10.58 9.36 -2.00
C LEU A 60 -10.21 10.84 -2.16
N GLN A 61 -8.97 11.21 -1.84
CA GLN A 61 -8.50 12.59 -2.00
C GLN A 61 -8.33 12.96 -3.47
N LEU A 62 -7.91 12.03 -4.35
CA LEU A 62 -7.88 12.24 -5.81
C LEU A 62 -9.28 12.57 -6.35
N TRP A 63 -10.30 11.80 -5.95
CA TRP A 63 -11.69 12.09 -6.32
C TRP A 63 -12.17 13.46 -5.81
N SER A 64 -11.81 13.80 -4.57
CA SER A 64 -12.19 15.10 -3.97
C SER A 64 -11.49 16.27 -4.66
N ALA A 65 -10.29 16.06 -5.19
CA ALA A 65 -9.47 17.04 -5.88
C ALA A 65 -9.69 17.06 -7.40
N LYS A 66 -10.61 16.26 -7.94
CA LYS A 66 -10.80 16.04 -9.39
C LYS A 66 -10.77 17.34 -10.20
N LYS A 67 -11.49 18.37 -9.77
CA LYS A 67 -11.51 19.69 -10.44
C LYS A 67 -10.09 20.27 -10.55
N HIS A 68 -9.33 20.28 -9.46
CA HIS A 68 -7.97 20.84 -9.44
C HIS A 68 -6.99 20.01 -10.29
N LEU A 69 -7.18 18.69 -10.35
CA LEU A 69 -6.39 17.82 -11.21
C LEU A 69 -6.67 18.11 -12.69
N GLU A 70 -7.95 18.18 -13.08
CA GLU A 70 -8.36 18.50 -14.47
C GLU A 70 -7.88 19.88 -14.91
N GLU A 71 -8.00 20.91 -14.06
CA GLU A 71 -7.48 22.26 -14.32
C GLU A 71 -5.95 22.29 -14.57
N ASN A 72 -5.23 21.31 -13.99
CA ASN A 72 -3.79 21.14 -14.16
C ASN A 72 -3.41 20.07 -15.19
N HIS A 73 -4.33 19.65 -16.04
CA HIS A 73 -4.12 18.61 -17.06
C HIS A 73 -3.60 17.28 -16.48
N ILE A 74 -4.07 16.92 -15.28
CA ILE A 74 -3.75 15.66 -14.63
C ILE A 74 -4.96 14.74 -14.73
N HIS A 75 -4.80 13.65 -15.48
CA HIS A 75 -5.85 12.65 -15.66
C HIS A 75 -5.72 11.56 -14.58
N PHE A 76 -6.76 11.38 -13.79
CA PHE A 76 -6.87 10.31 -12.81
C PHE A 76 -7.83 9.24 -13.33
N GLU A 77 -7.31 8.03 -13.52
CA GLU A 77 -8.06 6.85 -13.94
C GLU A 77 -7.72 5.68 -13.01
N PRO A 78 -8.63 5.30 -12.09
CA PRO A 78 -8.38 4.15 -11.23
C PRO A 78 -8.28 2.88 -12.05
N GLY A 79 -7.30 2.03 -11.73
CA GLY A 79 -7.17 0.73 -12.39
C GLY A 79 -8.25 -0.26 -11.96
N VAL A 80 -8.61 -1.16 -12.86
CA VAL A 80 -9.41 -2.36 -12.51
C VAL A 80 -8.65 -3.19 -11.47
N ASN A 81 -7.32 -3.27 -11.64
CA ASN A 81 -6.39 -3.84 -10.68
C ASN A 81 -5.01 -3.19 -10.86
N GLU A 82 -4.06 -3.57 -10.01
CA GLU A 82 -2.76 -2.92 -9.90
C GLU A 82 -1.86 -3.17 -11.11
N ASP A 83 -1.88 -4.35 -11.73
CA ASP A 83 -1.04 -4.69 -12.87
C ASP A 83 -1.51 -4.02 -14.16
N LEU A 84 -2.83 -3.91 -14.38
CA LEU A 84 -3.39 -3.14 -15.49
C LEU A 84 -3.12 -1.64 -15.32
N ALA A 85 -3.20 -1.13 -14.08
CA ALA A 85 -2.81 0.24 -13.77
C ALA A 85 -1.33 0.50 -14.08
N ALA A 86 -0.43 -0.42 -13.71
CA ALA A 86 1.00 -0.30 -14.02
C ALA A 86 1.24 -0.32 -15.54
N THR A 87 0.50 -1.16 -16.26
CA THR A 87 0.56 -1.20 -17.74
C THR A 87 0.07 0.12 -18.36
N SER A 88 -0.99 0.72 -17.80
CA SER A 88 -1.49 2.02 -18.25
C SER A 88 -0.46 3.15 -18.01
N VAL A 89 0.19 3.13 -16.85
CA VAL A 89 1.31 4.04 -16.54
C VAL A 89 2.47 3.83 -17.51
N TRP A 90 2.80 2.59 -17.86
CA TRP A 90 3.81 2.31 -18.87
C TRP A 90 3.41 2.91 -20.23
N GLY A 91 2.16 2.74 -20.65
CA GLY A 91 1.63 3.36 -21.87
C GLY A 91 1.81 4.88 -21.89
N SER A 92 1.61 5.56 -20.77
CA SER A 92 1.79 7.02 -20.68
C SER A 92 3.23 7.48 -20.97
N GLN A 93 4.22 6.63 -20.70
CA GLN A 93 5.64 6.93 -20.97
C GLN A 93 6.03 6.74 -22.44
N GLN A 94 5.12 6.24 -23.25
CA GLN A 94 5.34 5.98 -24.68
C GLN A 94 4.65 7.00 -25.60
N VAL A 95 3.87 7.92 -25.04
CA VAL A 95 3.05 8.90 -25.79
C VAL A 95 3.86 9.65 -26.86
N ASN A 96 5.06 10.11 -26.51
CA ASN A 96 5.91 10.90 -27.41
C ASN A 96 6.71 10.04 -28.42
N GLN A 97 6.56 8.72 -28.38
CA GLN A 97 7.13 7.80 -29.37
C GLN A 97 6.14 7.45 -30.50
N ILE A 98 4.91 7.97 -30.40
CA ILE A 98 3.82 7.79 -31.35
C ILE A 98 3.41 9.17 -31.87
N GLU A 99 3.06 9.27 -33.15
CA GLU A 99 2.57 10.53 -33.73
C GLU A 99 1.29 11.01 -33.06
N GLY A 100 1.12 12.32 -32.92
CA GLY A 100 -0.08 12.95 -32.40
C GLY A 100 -0.06 13.23 -30.90
N ALA A 101 1.11 13.21 -30.26
CA ALA A 101 1.24 13.63 -28.87
C ALA A 101 0.71 15.07 -28.66
N LYS A 102 -0.14 15.26 -27.64
CA LYS A 102 -0.73 16.57 -27.31
C LYS A 102 0.14 17.39 -26.35
N TYR A 103 1.06 16.73 -25.65
CA TYR A 103 1.92 17.30 -24.62
C TYR A 103 3.37 16.92 -24.87
N ASP A 104 4.29 17.69 -24.31
CA ASP A 104 5.73 17.45 -24.42
C ASP A 104 6.18 16.19 -23.67
N GLY A 105 5.38 15.74 -22.69
CA GLY A 105 5.59 14.53 -21.91
C GLY A 105 4.45 14.31 -20.92
N VAL A 106 4.37 13.10 -20.36
CA VAL A 106 3.37 12.73 -19.35
C VAL A 106 4.10 12.20 -18.12
N PHE A 107 4.11 12.97 -17.02
CA PHE A 107 4.58 12.44 -15.74
C PHE A 107 3.49 11.59 -15.09
N SER A 108 3.87 10.52 -14.39
CA SER A 108 2.88 9.56 -13.97
C SER A 108 3.11 9.06 -12.54
N ILE A 109 2.00 8.74 -11.88
CA ILE A 109 1.98 8.10 -10.58
C ILE A 109 1.21 6.78 -10.69
N TRP A 110 1.87 5.69 -10.30
CA TRP A 110 1.20 4.44 -9.94
C TRP A 110 1.05 4.39 -8.43
N TYR A 111 -0.07 3.84 -7.91
CA TYR A 111 -0.25 3.63 -6.48
C TYR A 111 -0.89 2.27 -6.19
N GLY A 112 -0.42 1.64 -5.12
CA GLY A 112 -0.96 0.37 -4.66
C GLY A 112 -0.45 0.01 -3.27
N LYS A 113 -1.11 -0.95 -2.64
CA LYS A 113 -0.66 -1.58 -1.40
C LYS A 113 0.47 -2.58 -1.71
N GLY A 114 1.24 -3.02 -0.69
CA GLY A 114 2.28 -4.06 -0.86
C GLY A 114 1.85 -5.27 -1.69
N PRO A 115 0.69 -5.94 -1.44
CA PRO A 115 0.19 -7.00 -2.32
C PRO A 115 -0.01 -6.58 -3.78
N GLY A 116 -0.33 -5.31 -4.02
CA GLY A 116 -0.46 -4.74 -5.37
C GLY A 116 0.90 -4.56 -6.05
N VAL A 117 1.94 -4.21 -5.29
CA VAL A 117 3.34 -4.21 -5.78
C VAL A 117 3.74 -5.60 -6.22
N ASP A 118 3.49 -6.63 -5.39
CA ASP A 118 3.79 -8.03 -5.72
C ASP A 118 3.05 -8.48 -6.98
N ARG A 119 1.75 -8.16 -7.07
CA ARG A 119 0.92 -8.51 -8.23
C ARG A 119 1.40 -7.86 -9.51
N SER A 120 1.85 -6.62 -9.46
CA SER A 120 2.26 -5.83 -10.62
C SER A 120 3.69 -6.11 -11.09
N GLY A 121 4.37 -7.08 -10.51
CA GLY A 121 5.81 -7.31 -10.72
C GLY A 121 6.23 -7.43 -12.16
N ASP A 122 5.49 -8.17 -12.99
CA ASP A 122 5.80 -8.31 -14.42
C ASP A 122 5.62 -6.98 -15.18
N ALA A 123 4.52 -6.29 -14.96
CA ALA A 123 4.24 -5.00 -15.58
C ALA A 123 5.27 -3.92 -15.16
N MET A 124 5.60 -3.86 -13.86
CA MET A 124 6.60 -2.93 -13.34
C MET A 124 7.99 -3.22 -13.88
N LYS A 125 8.39 -4.50 -13.97
CA LYS A 125 9.69 -4.90 -14.51
C LYS A 125 9.80 -4.52 -15.99
N HIS A 126 8.78 -4.79 -16.79
CA HIS A 126 8.74 -4.38 -18.19
C HIS A 126 8.78 -2.85 -18.32
N GLY A 127 7.98 -2.11 -17.56
CA GLY A 127 7.97 -0.64 -17.56
C GLY A 127 9.32 -0.05 -17.13
N SER A 128 9.94 -0.61 -16.07
CA SER A 128 11.26 -0.16 -15.59
C SER A 128 12.36 -0.38 -16.63
N TYR A 129 12.40 -1.55 -17.28
CA TYR A 129 13.38 -1.84 -18.33
C TYR A 129 13.15 -1.02 -19.60
N ASN A 130 11.89 -0.79 -20.00
CA ASN A 130 11.58 0.14 -21.07
C ASN A 130 12.00 1.57 -20.71
N GLY A 131 11.67 2.00 -19.50
CA GLY A 131 12.06 3.26 -18.91
C GLY A 131 11.01 4.37 -18.97
N ALA A 132 11.33 5.48 -18.31
CA ALA A 132 10.52 6.69 -18.30
C ALA A 132 10.84 7.61 -19.51
N SER A 133 9.85 8.39 -19.93
CA SER A 133 10.01 9.44 -20.94
C SER A 133 10.86 10.59 -20.40
N ALA A 134 11.59 11.29 -21.27
CA ALA A 134 12.49 12.39 -20.90
C ALA A 134 11.77 13.57 -20.22
N LEU A 135 10.54 13.87 -20.62
CA LEU A 135 9.68 14.89 -19.99
C LEU A 135 8.47 14.26 -19.28
N GLY A 136 8.51 12.93 -19.06
CA GLY A 136 7.55 12.19 -18.26
C GLY A 136 8.02 12.01 -16.83
N GLY A 137 8.51 10.83 -16.54
CA GLY A 137 8.89 10.38 -15.20
C GLY A 137 7.78 9.61 -14.48
N VAL A 138 8.16 8.62 -13.68
CA VAL A 138 7.22 7.73 -13.00
C VAL A 138 7.58 7.59 -11.52
N LEU A 139 6.59 7.79 -10.65
CA LEU A 139 6.62 7.43 -9.24
C LEU A 139 5.67 6.27 -8.98
N CYS A 140 6.14 5.23 -8.30
CA CYS A 140 5.34 4.09 -7.86
C CYS A 140 5.18 4.15 -6.33
N LEU A 141 4.01 4.64 -5.88
CA LEU A 141 3.68 4.77 -4.47
C LEU A 141 3.31 3.40 -3.90
N ALA A 142 4.15 2.86 -3.03
CA ALA A 142 3.90 1.60 -2.35
C ALA A 142 3.38 1.85 -0.93
N GLY A 143 2.13 1.47 -0.69
CA GLY A 143 1.50 1.56 0.62
C GLY A 143 1.86 0.35 1.48
N ASP A 144 2.88 0.46 2.31
CA ASP A 144 3.31 -0.60 3.21
C ASP A 144 2.70 -0.47 4.61
N ASP A 145 2.28 -1.60 5.15
CA ASP A 145 1.67 -1.77 6.45
C ASP A 145 2.53 -2.75 7.25
N HIS A 146 3.58 -2.23 7.88
CA HIS A 146 4.61 -3.03 8.55
C HIS A 146 4.06 -3.84 9.73
N GLY A 147 3.07 -3.32 10.44
CA GLY A 147 2.40 -3.98 11.56
C GLY A 147 1.26 -4.92 11.14
N ALA A 148 0.96 -5.03 9.84
CA ALA A 148 -0.19 -5.77 9.32
C ALA A 148 -1.53 -5.39 9.97
N LYS A 149 -1.68 -4.12 10.39
CA LYS A 149 -2.89 -3.61 11.07
C LYS A 149 -4.13 -3.68 10.19
N SER A 150 -3.95 -3.56 8.87
CA SER A 150 -5.00 -3.64 7.86
C SER A 150 -4.66 -4.62 6.72
N SER A 151 -3.75 -5.55 6.96
CA SER A 151 -3.23 -6.52 5.97
C SER A 151 -3.26 -7.93 6.53
N THR A 152 -3.39 -8.93 5.67
CA THR A 152 -3.30 -10.34 6.08
C THR A 152 -1.87 -10.76 6.40
N ILE A 153 -0.88 -10.10 5.77
CA ILE A 153 0.55 -10.24 6.05
C ILE A 153 1.23 -8.87 5.96
N ALA A 154 2.31 -8.70 6.71
CA ALA A 154 3.13 -7.50 6.64
C ALA A 154 3.94 -7.46 5.33
N HIS A 155 4.11 -6.26 4.75
CA HIS A 155 4.87 -6.05 3.52
C HIS A 155 6.07 -5.14 3.73
N GLN A 156 7.07 -5.34 2.88
CA GLN A 156 8.27 -4.53 2.73
C GLN A 156 8.57 -4.45 1.23
N SER A 157 8.03 -3.43 0.56
CA SER A 157 8.04 -3.32 -0.90
C SER A 157 9.40 -3.00 -1.49
N GLU A 158 10.37 -2.52 -0.69
CA GLU A 158 11.72 -2.22 -1.15
C GLU A 158 12.40 -3.42 -1.82
N HIS A 159 12.24 -4.64 -1.28
CA HIS A 159 12.81 -5.86 -1.86
C HIS A 159 12.17 -6.20 -3.22
N ALA A 160 10.88 -5.92 -3.40
CA ALA A 160 10.22 -6.10 -4.67
C ALA A 160 10.74 -5.08 -5.70
N PHE A 161 10.85 -3.81 -5.34
CA PHE A 161 11.41 -2.78 -6.22
C PHE A 161 12.86 -3.06 -6.59
N LEU A 162 13.69 -3.56 -5.67
CA LEU A 162 15.04 -4.03 -5.98
C LEU A 162 14.99 -5.13 -7.06
N HIS A 163 14.10 -6.12 -6.91
CA HIS A 163 13.91 -7.18 -7.91
C HIS A 163 13.47 -6.65 -9.26
N TYR A 164 12.64 -5.60 -9.29
CA TYR A 164 12.19 -4.93 -10.52
C TYR A 164 13.22 -3.94 -11.08
N SER A 165 14.35 -3.75 -10.40
CA SER A 165 15.41 -2.80 -10.74
C SER A 165 14.92 -1.36 -10.74
N MET A 166 14.08 -1.01 -9.79
CA MET A 166 13.52 0.32 -9.56
C MET A 166 14.19 0.98 -8.35
N PRO A 167 14.83 2.14 -8.51
CA PRO A 167 15.34 2.92 -7.38
C PRO A 167 14.24 3.25 -6.37
N VAL A 168 14.59 3.29 -5.08
CA VAL A 168 13.61 3.46 -4.00
C VAL A 168 13.91 4.70 -3.17
N LEU A 169 12.93 5.59 -3.09
CA LEU A 169 12.91 6.74 -2.18
C LEU A 169 12.00 6.47 -0.98
N ASN A 170 12.45 6.81 0.21
CA ASN A 170 11.70 6.58 1.44
C ASN A 170 11.52 7.89 2.25
N PRO A 171 10.38 8.60 2.08
CA PRO A 171 10.06 9.82 2.83
C PRO A 171 9.84 9.57 4.32
N ALA A 172 10.31 10.47 5.17
CA ALA A 172 10.11 10.44 6.61
C ALA A 172 8.92 11.30 7.08
N THR A 173 8.59 12.37 6.35
CA THR A 173 7.62 13.37 6.78
C THR A 173 6.65 13.74 5.67
N VAL A 174 5.55 14.42 6.02
CA VAL A 174 4.61 14.96 5.02
C VAL A 174 5.29 15.96 4.08
N GLN A 175 6.27 16.74 4.57
CA GLN A 175 7.07 17.63 3.74
C GLN A 175 7.95 16.83 2.76
N ASP A 176 8.52 15.70 3.20
CA ASP A 176 9.33 14.85 2.33
C ASP A 176 8.53 14.26 1.16
N TYR A 177 7.21 14.02 1.32
CA TYR A 177 6.35 13.60 0.20
C TYR A 177 6.37 14.62 -0.95
N LEU A 178 6.38 15.91 -0.63
CA LEU A 178 6.48 16.96 -1.65
C LEU A 178 7.91 17.08 -2.19
N ASP A 179 8.89 17.22 -1.30
CA ASP A 179 10.27 17.53 -1.70
C ASP A 179 10.92 16.32 -2.41
N LEU A 180 10.87 15.12 -1.82
CA LEU A 180 11.42 13.91 -2.44
C LEU A 180 10.59 13.46 -3.64
N GLY A 181 9.29 13.75 -3.68
CA GLY A 181 8.45 13.49 -4.85
C GLY A 181 8.91 14.28 -6.07
N LEU A 182 9.22 15.58 -5.91
CA LEU A 182 9.77 16.41 -6.98
C LEU A 182 11.18 15.93 -7.41
N TYR A 183 12.05 15.57 -6.44
CA TYR A 183 13.33 14.93 -6.76
C TYR A 183 13.14 13.59 -7.47
N GLY A 184 12.14 12.81 -7.10
CA GLY A 184 11.82 11.53 -7.71
C GLY A 184 11.41 11.65 -9.18
N PHE A 185 10.55 12.62 -9.54
CA PHE A 185 10.24 12.92 -10.94
C PHE A 185 11.48 13.36 -11.72
N ALA A 186 12.29 14.27 -11.16
CA ALA A 186 13.52 14.72 -11.80
C ALA A 186 14.54 13.57 -11.96
N MET A 187 14.70 12.71 -10.94
CA MET A 187 15.54 11.51 -11.00
C MET A 187 15.06 10.54 -12.07
N SER A 188 13.74 10.30 -12.15
CA SER A 188 13.14 9.44 -13.16
C SER A 188 13.40 9.94 -14.57
N ARG A 189 13.21 11.24 -14.81
CA ARG A 189 13.52 11.89 -16.11
C ARG A 189 14.99 11.79 -16.48
N TYR A 190 15.87 12.05 -15.52
CA TYR A 190 17.32 12.04 -15.74
C TYR A 190 17.87 10.64 -15.99
N SER A 191 17.47 9.68 -15.19
CA SER A 191 17.99 8.31 -15.26
C SER A 191 17.21 7.39 -16.20
N GLY A 192 15.98 7.75 -16.58
CA GLY A 192 15.06 6.87 -17.29
C GLY A 192 14.43 5.78 -16.42
N CYS A 193 14.69 5.73 -15.11
CA CYS A 193 14.13 4.73 -14.20
C CYS A 193 12.70 5.07 -13.78
N TRP A 194 11.90 4.06 -13.49
CA TRP A 194 10.74 4.20 -12.61
C TRP A 194 11.22 4.22 -11.17
N ILE A 195 10.62 5.02 -10.32
CA ILE A 195 11.06 5.24 -8.95
C ILE A 195 10.03 4.67 -7.98
N GLY A 196 10.43 3.70 -7.16
CA GLY A 196 9.67 3.25 -6.01
C GLY A 196 9.64 4.35 -4.94
N PHE A 197 8.49 4.55 -4.32
CA PHE A 197 8.26 5.61 -3.35
C PHE A 197 7.47 5.05 -2.17
N ILE A 198 8.11 4.88 -1.03
CA ILE A 198 7.54 4.18 0.12
C ILE A 198 6.58 5.10 0.88
N CYS A 199 5.38 4.58 1.15
CA CYS A 199 4.31 5.27 1.85
C CYS A 199 3.80 4.39 3.01
N VAL A 200 4.42 4.51 4.17
CA VAL A 200 3.97 3.76 5.36
C VAL A 200 2.81 4.46 6.05
N THR A 201 2.00 3.70 6.78
CA THR A 201 0.80 4.19 7.46
C THR A 201 1.07 5.44 8.30
N ASP A 202 2.10 5.40 9.16
CA ASP A 202 2.40 6.48 10.12
C ASP A 202 2.78 7.80 9.45
N THR A 203 3.33 7.76 8.24
CA THR A 203 3.71 8.98 7.51
C THR A 203 2.60 9.46 6.57
N VAL A 204 1.88 8.57 5.88
CA VAL A 204 0.85 8.96 4.90
C VAL A 204 -0.46 9.39 5.55
N GLU A 205 -0.78 8.86 6.73
CA GLU A 205 -1.97 9.25 7.51
C GLU A 205 -1.69 10.40 8.49
N SER A 206 -0.42 10.72 8.74
CA SER A 206 -0.05 11.87 9.56
C SER A 206 -0.40 13.20 8.87
N SER A 207 -0.42 14.27 9.64
CA SER A 207 -0.68 15.62 9.13
C SER A 207 0.36 16.60 9.66
N ALA A 208 0.74 17.55 8.82
CA ALA A 208 1.72 18.56 9.18
C ALA A 208 1.47 19.90 8.48
N SER A 209 2.02 20.96 9.05
CA SER A 209 2.14 22.24 8.38
C SER A 209 3.34 22.19 7.43
N CYS A 210 3.05 22.12 6.13
CA CYS A 210 4.04 22.05 5.07
C CYS A 210 4.26 23.42 4.42
N TYR A 211 5.45 23.62 3.93
CA TYR A 211 5.79 24.80 3.15
C TYR A 211 5.79 24.44 1.67
N VAL A 212 4.94 25.08 0.89
CA VAL A 212 4.88 24.94 -0.57
C VAL A 212 5.53 26.15 -1.21
N ASP A 213 6.37 25.90 -2.19
CA ASP A 213 7.04 26.89 -3.00
C ASP A 213 7.62 26.19 -4.24
N PRO A 214 7.30 26.65 -5.46
CA PRO A 214 7.84 26.04 -6.68
C PRO A 214 9.37 26.03 -6.76
N GLU A 215 10.05 26.98 -6.11
CA GLU A 215 11.51 27.13 -6.12
C GLU A 215 12.21 26.43 -4.96
N ARG A 216 11.47 25.92 -3.96
CA ARG A 216 12.04 25.28 -2.79
C ARG A 216 12.98 24.12 -3.11
N VAL A 217 12.61 23.27 -4.06
CA VAL A 217 13.41 22.14 -4.51
C VAL A 217 14.23 22.55 -5.73
N VAL A 218 15.52 22.76 -5.52
CA VAL A 218 16.47 23.10 -6.59
C VAL A 218 17.11 21.83 -7.13
N ILE A 219 16.75 21.46 -8.36
CA ILE A 219 17.32 20.28 -9.02
C ILE A 219 18.71 20.60 -9.57
N LYS A 220 19.69 19.78 -9.19
CA LYS A 220 21.07 19.84 -9.73
C LYS A 220 21.35 18.59 -10.54
N TYR A 221 21.82 18.78 -11.74
CA TYR A 221 22.26 17.66 -12.58
C TYR A 221 23.72 17.31 -12.29
N PRO A 222 24.07 16.01 -12.24
CA PRO A 222 25.44 15.57 -12.00
C PRO A 222 26.42 16.10 -13.03
N THR A 223 27.62 16.45 -12.59
CA THR A 223 28.75 16.84 -13.47
C THR A 223 29.80 15.73 -13.58
N ASP A 224 29.69 14.71 -12.74
CA ASP A 224 30.57 13.55 -12.64
C ASP A 224 30.02 12.30 -13.33
N TYR A 225 28.91 12.43 -14.06
CA TYR A 225 28.33 11.38 -14.90
C TYR A 225 27.79 11.99 -16.21
N THR A 226 28.18 11.37 -17.32
CA THR A 226 27.67 11.74 -18.64
C THR A 226 26.80 10.61 -19.19
N PRO A 227 25.50 10.87 -19.44
CA PRO A 227 24.63 9.89 -20.09
C PRO A 227 25.16 9.49 -21.48
N PRO A 228 24.90 8.25 -21.93
CA PRO A 228 25.28 7.81 -23.27
C PRO A 228 24.57 8.63 -24.36
N ALA A 229 25.18 8.70 -25.56
CA ALA A 229 24.67 9.53 -26.67
C ALA A 229 23.22 9.21 -27.07
N GLY A 230 22.73 7.98 -26.85
CA GLY A 230 21.32 7.61 -27.08
C GLY A 230 20.37 7.94 -25.94
N GLY A 231 20.87 8.56 -24.84
CA GLY A 231 20.09 8.82 -23.64
C GLY A 231 19.74 7.58 -22.84
N LEU A 232 19.05 7.78 -21.71
CA LEU A 232 18.66 6.73 -20.78
C LEU A 232 17.14 6.47 -20.79
N ASN A 233 16.36 7.31 -21.46
CA ASN A 233 14.92 7.31 -21.43
C ASN A 233 14.30 6.20 -22.30
N SER A 234 12.99 6.06 -22.21
CA SER A 234 12.19 5.07 -22.93
C SER A 234 12.38 5.15 -24.45
N GLN A 235 12.55 4.00 -25.10
CA GLN A 235 12.69 3.85 -26.54
C GLN A 235 12.02 2.56 -27.01
N PHE A 236 11.31 2.59 -28.14
CA PHE A 236 10.80 1.39 -28.79
C PHE A 236 11.92 0.54 -29.40
N GLY A 237 11.68 -0.77 -29.49
CA GLY A 237 12.53 -1.68 -30.26
C GLY A 237 13.91 -1.95 -29.66
N VAL A 238 14.11 -1.66 -28.37
CA VAL A 238 15.38 -1.96 -27.68
C VAL A 238 15.49 -3.46 -27.45
N TYR A 239 16.59 -4.06 -27.93
CA TYR A 239 16.86 -5.46 -27.72
C TYR A 239 17.07 -5.76 -26.22
N PRO A 240 16.54 -6.87 -25.67
CA PRO A 240 16.52 -7.15 -24.22
C PRO A 240 17.89 -7.05 -23.53
N MET A 241 18.96 -7.58 -24.12
CA MET A 241 20.31 -7.51 -23.55
C MET A 241 20.86 -6.07 -23.49
N VAL A 242 20.46 -5.21 -24.43
CA VAL A 242 20.80 -3.79 -24.42
C VAL A 242 20.04 -3.06 -23.33
N ALA A 243 18.76 -3.38 -23.15
CA ALA A 243 17.94 -2.83 -22.07
C ALA A 243 18.50 -3.22 -20.69
N GLU A 244 18.93 -4.46 -20.51
CA GLU A 244 19.54 -4.95 -19.28
C GLU A 244 20.86 -4.23 -18.97
N ALA A 245 21.76 -4.14 -19.95
CA ALA A 245 23.03 -3.41 -19.79
C ALA A 245 22.77 -1.94 -19.47
N ARG A 246 21.81 -1.29 -20.16
CA ARG A 246 21.39 0.08 -19.86
C ARG A 246 20.89 0.22 -18.43
N GLN A 247 20.09 -0.74 -17.94
CA GLN A 247 19.53 -0.70 -16.60
C GLN A 247 20.64 -0.75 -15.53
N PHE A 248 21.53 -1.72 -15.59
CA PHE A 248 22.51 -1.93 -14.53
C PHE A 248 23.79 -1.12 -14.66
N GLN A 249 24.29 -0.92 -15.89
CA GLN A 249 25.57 -0.26 -16.09
C GLN A 249 25.44 1.26 -16.26
N GLN A 250 24.25 1.75 -16.58
CA GLN A 250 24.07 3.16 -16.92
C GLN A 250 23.04 3.84 -16.02
N ARG A 251 21.80 3.34 -15.95
CA ARG A 251 20.72 3.99 -15.21
C ARG A 251 20.97 3.99 -13.69
N MET A 252 21.44 2.87 -13.12
CA MET A 252 21.73 2.80 -11.67
C MET A 252 22.87 3.75 -11.29
N VAL A 253 23.88 3.87 -12.14
CA VAL A 253 24.99 4.84 -11.95
C VAL A 253 24.48 6.26 -12.04
N ALA A 254 23.61 6.57 -13.00
CA ALA A 254 22.98 7.88 -13.13
C ALA A 254 22.13 8.25 -11.90
N VAL A 255 21.39 7.30 -11.34
CA VAL A 255 20.59 7.48 -10.11
C VAL A 255 21.48 7.87 -8.92
N GLN A 256 22.57 7.13 -8.69
CA GLN A 256 23.51 7.44 -7.60
C GLN A 256 24.20 8.80 -7.80
N ALA A 257 24.60 9.13 -9.02
CA ALA A 257 25.16 10.44 -9.34
C ALA A 257 24.15 11.58 -9.09
N PHE A 258 22.87 11.36 -9.46
CA PHE A 258 21.79 12.32 -9.20
C PHE A 258 21.56 12.52 -7.69
N ALA A 259 21.51 11.43 -6.92
CA ALA A 259 21.33 11.48 -5.46
C ALA A 259 22.46 12.27 -4.80
N ARG A 260 23.72 12.03 -5.22
CA ARG A 260 24.91 12.75 -4.74
C ARG A 260 24.87 14.23 -5.08
N ALA A 261 24.58 14.58 -6.34
CA ALA A 261 24.51 15.99 -6.79
C ALA A 261 23.46 16.80 -6.01
N ASN A 262 22.35 16.15 -5.63
CA ASN A 262 21.25 16.77 -4.90
C ASN A 262 21.33 16.58 -3.39
N LYS A 263 22.33 15.85 -2.88
CA LYS A 263 22.52 15.54 -1.46
C LYS A 263 21.23 15.00 -0.83
N LEU A 264 20.64 13.99 -1.47
CA LEU A 264 19.39 13.39 -0.98
C LEU A 264 19.62 12.70 0.36
N ASP A 265 20.72 11.97 0.49
CA ASP A 265 21.16 11.39 1.75
C ASP A 265 22.01 12.43 2.51
N LYS A 266 21.77 12.55 3.82
CA LYS A 266 22.32 13.66 4.61
C LYS A 266 22.75 13.21 6.00
N GLN A 267 23.90 13.70 6.45
CA GLN A 267 24.19 13.74 7.87
C GLN A 267 23.33 14.82 8.52
N MET A 268 22.46 14.41 9.44
CA MET A 268 21.50 15.27 10.13
C MET A 268 22.00 15.74 11.48
N LEU A 269 22.93 15.00 12.07
CA LEU A 269 23.50 15.24 13.40
C LEU A 269 24.93 14.69 13.44
N GLY A 270 25.76 15.27 14.34
CA GLY A 270 27.10 14.79 14.66
C GLY A 270 28.22 15.62 14.01
N GLY A 271 29.41 15.49 14.59
CA GLY A 271 30.63 16.17 14.18
C GLY A 271 31.46 15.38 13.16
N THR A 272 32.76 15.72 13.09
CA THR A 272 33.73 15.08 12.17
C THR A 272 34.25 13.73 12.67
N LYS A 273 34.01 13.40 13.94
CA LYS A 273 34.30 12.09 14.56
C LYS A 273 33.20 11.74 15.53
N SER A 274 32.69 10.52 15.42
CA SER A 274 31.61 10.02 16.25
C SER A 274 31.89 8.60 16.74
N LYS A 275 31.45 8.26 17.94
CA LYS A 275 31.54 6.91 18.49
C LYS A 275 30.51 5.99 17.86
N LEU A 276 29.27 6.50 17.72
CA LEU A 276 28.12 5.80 17.16
C LEU A 276 27.52 6.60 16.03
N GLY A 277 27.61 6.10 14.80
CA GLY A 277 26.87 6.58 13.65
C GLY A 277 25.59 5.78 13.46
N ILE A 278 24.44 6.43 13.44
CA ILE A 278 23.14 5.80 13.19
C ILE A 278 22.75 6.07 11.74
N VAL A 279 22.60 5.00 10.96
CA VAL A 279 22.09 5.08 9.58
C VAL A 279 20.62 4.65 9.57
N THR A 280 19.75 5.51 9.08
CA THR A 280 18.29 5.29 9.15
C THR A 280 17.53 5.96 8.01
N THR A 281 16.27 5.60 7.81
CA THR A 281 15.43 6.08 6.71
C THR A 281 13.97 6.19 7.11
N GLY A 282 13.19 6.95 6.35
CA GLY A 282 11.72 7.00 6.45
C GLY A 282 11.22 7.22 7.88
N LYS A 283 10.20 6.46 8.28
CA LYS A 283 9.64 6.50 9.63
C LYS A 283 10.69 6.20 10.71
N ALA A 284 11.56 5.22 10.48
CA ALA A 284 12.58 4.83 11.46
C ALA A 284 13.53 6.00 11.83
N TYR A 285 13.71 6.99 10.93
CA TYR A 285 14.42 8.22 11.27
C TYR A 285 13.68 9.03 12.33
N LEU A 286 12.37 9.11 12.28
CA LEU A 286 11.57 9.79 13.29
C LEU A 286 11.64 9.04 14.62
N ASP A 287 11.53 7.70 14.59
CA ASP A 287 11.68 6.88 15.80
C ASP A 287 13.05 7.06 16.46
N VAL A 288 14.12 7.22 15.68
CA VAL A 288 15.47 7.55 16.21
C VAL A 288 15.49 8.93 16.87
N ARG A 289 14.85 9.94 16.26
CA ARG A 289 14.78 11.29 16.85
C ARG A 289 13.99 11.29 18.15
N ASP A 290 12.84 10.67 18.15
CA ASP A 290 11.96 10.57 19.32
C ASP A 290 12.64 9.74 20.43
N ALA A 291 13.34 8.66 20.08
CA ALA A 291 14.12 7.86 21.02
C ALA A 291 15.22 8.65 21.72
N LEU A 292 15.93 9.52 21.02
CA LEU A 292 16.93 10.40 21.62
C LEU A 292 16.26 11.42 22.55
N GLU A 293 15.13 12.00 22.15
CA GLU A 293 14.36 12.95 22.98
C GLU A 293 13.84 12.28 24.26
N GLU A 294 13.28 11.05 24.18
CA GLU A 294 12.84 10.28 25.34
C GLU A 294 13.99 9.99 26.34
N MET A 295 15.20 9.76 25.84
CA MET A 295 16.39 9.60 26.68
C MET A 295 16.93 10.94 27.19
N GLY A 296 16.32 12.09 26.85
CA GLY A 296 16.79 13.43 27.19
C GLY A 296 18.09 13.83 26.49
N ILE A 297 18.28 13.32 25.24
CA ILE A 297 19.45 13.59 24.41
C ILE A 297 19.04 14.57 23.31
N ASP A 298 19.27 15.85 23.52
CA ASP A 298 19.16 16.87 22.47
C ASP A 298 20.37 16.84 21.52
N ASP A 299 20.36 17.69 20.50
CA ASP A 299 21.41 17.72 19.48
C ASP A 299 22.79 18.03 20.07
N ALA A 300 22.85 18.96 21.03
CA ALA A 300 24.11 19.35 21.68
C ALA A 300 24.68 18.21 22.55
N ARG A 301 23.81 17.52 23.29
CA ARG A 301 24.21 16.35 24.07
C ARG A 301 24.61 15.17 23.19
N ALA A 302 23.90 14.96 22.10
CA ALA A 302 24.23 13.91 21.13
C ALA A 302 25.67 14.10 20.58
N GLU A 303 26.05 15.33 20.23
CA GLU A 303 27.42 15.63 19.82
C GLU A 303 28.43 15.34 20.92
N GLN A 304 28.15 15.72 22.18
CA GLN A 304 29.01 15.43 23.32
C GLN A 304 29.19 13.94 23.57
N LEU A 305 28.14 13.15 23.39
CA LEU A 305 28.17 11.70 23.53
C LEU A 305 28.85 11.01 22.34
N GLY A 306 29.06 11.73 21.24
CA GLY A 306 29.66 11.22 20.02
C GLY A 306 28.66 10.44 19.16
N ILE A 307 27.40 10.89 19.12
CA ILE A 307 26.35 10.34 18.27
C ILE A 307 26.28 11.13 16.97
N ALA A 308 26.20 10.42 15.84
CA ALA A 308 25.91 11.01 14.52
C ALA A 308 24.72 10.29 13.88
N ILE A 309 23.95 11.01 13.07
CA ILE A 309 22.80 10.45 12.34
C ILE A 309 22.94 10.73 10.85
N TYR A 310 22.86 9.69 10.03
CA TYR A 310 22.81 9.76 8.59
C TYR A 310 21.42 9.32 8.09
N LYS A 311 20.64 10.29 7.58
CA LYS A 311 19.32 10.04 6.99
C LYS A 311 19.47 9.67 5.53
N VAL A 312 19.07 8.48 5.18
CA VAL A 312 19.04 7.96 3.81
C VAL A 312 17.66 8.23 3.21
N ALA A 313 17.62 8.89 2.07
CA ALA A 313 16.41 9.10 1.28
C ALA A 313 16.34 8.11 0.11
N LEU A 314 17.48 7.82 -0.54
CA LEU A 314 17.61 6.82 -1.60
C LEU A 314 18.04 5.49 -0.99
N THR A 315 17.08 4.66 -0.61
CA THR A 315 17.37 3.38 0.06
C THR A 315 17.92 2.32 -0.90
N TRP A 316 17.67 2.45 -2.22
CA TRP A 316 18.29 1.62 -3.24
C TRP A 316 18.32 2.33 -4.61
N PRO A 317 19.41 2.21 -5.37
CA PRO A 317 20.75 1.78 -4.92
C PRO A 317 21.38 2.88 -4.05
N MET A 318 21.86 2.54 -2.86
CA MET A 318 22.46 3.52 -1.93
C MET A 318 23.64 4.25 -2.58
N GLU A 319 23.73 5.56 -2.32
CA GLU A 319 24.83 6.39 -2.81
C GLU A 319 26.12 6.08 -2.01
N PRO A 320 27.20 5.60 -2.65
CA PRO A 320 28.33 5.06 -1.91
C PRO A 320 29.27 6.12 -1.31
N GLN A 321 29.46 7.29 -1.95
CA GLN A 321 30.48 8.24 -1.53
C GLN A 321 30.11 8.96 -0.22
N GLY A 322 28.85 9.40 -0.10
CA GLY A 322 28.35 10.02 1.11
C GLY A 322 28.32 9.04 2.28
N LEU A 323 27.89 7.80 2.03
CA LEU A 323 27.89 6.74 3.03
C LEU A 323 29.29 6.40 3.51
N GLN A 324 30.27 6.22 2.61
CA GLN A 324 31.65 5.91 2.97
C GLN A 324 32.28 7.04 3.79
N ALA A 325 32.11 8.29 3.37
CA ALA A 325 32.60 9.44 4.13
C ALA A 325 32.01 9.52 5.55
N PHE A 326 30.72 9.21 5.70
CA PHE A 326 30.07 9.12 6.99
C PHE A 326 30.64 7.96 7.82
N ALA A 327 30.79 6.79 7.23
CA ALA A 327 31.30 5.59 7.89
C ALA A 327 32.73 5.79 8.42
N GLU A 328 33.62 6.44 7.65
CA GLU A 328 35.00 6.76 8.05
C GLU A 328 35.07 7.73 9.25
N SER A 329 33.99 8.46 9.52
CA SER A 329 33.90 9.35 10.66
C SER A 329 33.41 8.67 11.96
N CYS A 330 33.03 7.38 11.92
CA CYS A 330 32.42 6.67 13.03
C CYS A 330 33.24 5.46 13.48
N ASP A 331 33.23 5.17 14.78
CA ASP A 331 33.83 3.96 15.34
C ASP A 331 32.92 2.73 15.12
N GLU A 332 31.60 2.93 15.22
CA GLU A 332 30.56 1.93 14.99
C GLU A 332 29.42 2.52 14.18
N LEU A 333 28.82 1.74 13.27
CA LEU A 333 27.57 2.04 12.58
C LEU A 333 26.45 1.14 13.10
N LEU A 334 25.35 1.75 13.49
CA LEU A 334 24.10 1.10 13.85
C LEU A 334 23.06 1.40 12.76
N VAL A 335 22.58 0.37 12.08
CA VAL A 335 21.52 0.52 11.08
C VAL A 335 20.17 0.31 11.74
N ILE A 336 19.33 1.35 11.72
CA ILE A 336 17.95 1.31 12.20
C ILE A 336 17.02 1.40 10.99
N GLU A 337 16.45 0.28 10.61
CA GLU A 337 15.49 0.15 9.51
C GLU A 337 14.38 -0.84 9.85
N GLU A 338 13.20 -0.62 9.28
CA GLU A 338 12.04 -1.49 9.46
C GLU A 338 12.24 -2.86 8.81
N LYS A 339 11.62 -3.88 9.39
CA LYS A 339 11.56 -5.23 8.83
C LYS A 339 12.95 -5.87 8.61
N ARG A 340 13.13 -6.58 7.50
CA ARG A 340 14.38 -7.28 7.16
C ARG A 340 15.46 -6.29 6.77
N SER A 341 16.71 -6.74 6.85
CA SER A 341 17.86 -5.97 6.34
C SER A 341 17.65 -5.63 4.85
N PHE A 342 17.86 -4.38 4.52
CA PHE A 342 17.82 -3.85 3.16
C PHE A 342 18.97 -2.86 2.92
N MET A 343 19.06 -1.82 3.77
CA MET A 343 20.20 -0.91 3.76
C MET A 343 21.44 -1.56 4.37
N GLU A 344 21.29 -2.29 5.48
CA GLU A 344 22.38 -2.97 6.17
C GLU A 344 23.18 -3.86 5.23
N ASP A 345 22.53 -4.66 4.37
CA ASP A 345 23.18 -5.53 3.40
C ASP A 345 24.00 -4.73 2.36
N GLN A 346 23.46 -3.60 1.89
CA GLN A 346 24.16 -2.72 0.96
C GLN A 346 25.36 -2.02 1.63
N ILE A 347 25.18 -1.55 2.87
CA ILE A 347 26.25 -0.94 3.68
C ILE A 347 27.38 -1.94 3.90
N ALA A 348 27.06 -3.16 4.35
CA ALA A 348 28.03 -4.21 4.54
C ALA A 348 28.86 -4.46 3.27
N LYS A 349 28.20 -4.58 2.11
CA LYS A 349 28.84 -4.77 0.81
C LYS A 349 29.74 -3.60 0.41
N GLN A 350 29.28 -2.36 0.62
CA GLN A 350 30.03 -1.16 0.24
C GLN A 350 31.27 -0.96 1.12
N LEU A 351 31.17 -1.28 2.42
CA LEU A 351 32.25 -1.09 3.39
C LEU A 351 33.22 -2.28 3.47
N TYR A 352 32.88 -3.43 2.87
CA TYR A 352 33.64 -4.68 3.04
C TYR A 352 35.14 -4.54 2.71
N ASN A 353 35.46 -3.82 1.66
CA ASN A 353 36.85 -3.65 1.18
C ASN A 353 37.53 -2.37 1.67
N LEU A 354 36.89 -1.58 2.54
CA LEU A 354 37.54 -0.40 3.10
C LEU A 354 38.66 -0.79 4.07
N PRO A 355 39.85 -0.17 3.97
CA PRO A 355 40.97 -0.46 4.85
C PRO A 355 40.68 -0.18 6.33
N GLN A 356 39.98 0.91 6.59
CA GLN A 356 39.50 1.28 7.92
C GLN A 356 37.98 1.37 7.85
N ARG A 357 37.31 0.40 8.45
CA ARG A 357 35.85 0.32 8.48
C ARG A 357 35.35 0.32 9.94
N PRO A 358 34.25 1.03 10.24
CA PRO A 358 33.60 0.92 11.53
C PRO A 358 33.07 -0.50 11.75
N ARG A 359 32.80 -0.84 12.99
CA ARG A 359 31.96 -1.99 13.29
C ARG A 359 30.55 -1.71 12.74
N LEU A 360 29.97 -2.68 12.07
CA LEU A 360 28.60 -2.60 11.57
C LEU A 360 27.69 -3.50 12.41
N VAL A 361 26.60 -2.96 12.91
CA VAL A 361 25.52 -3.68 13.61
C VAL A 361 24.17 -3.18 13.11
N GLY A 362 23.18 -4.05 13.15
CA GLY A 362 21.84 -3.74 12.67
C GLY A 362 20.85 -4.79 13.16
N LYS A 363 20.39 -5.68 12.32
CA LYS A 363 19.48 -6.78 12.74
C LYS A 363 20.13 -7.70 13.77
N PHE A 364 21.44 -7.81 13.69
CA PHE A 364 22.26 -8.58 14.65
C PHE A 364 23.40 -7.73 15.19
N ASP A 365 23.83 -8.03 16.40
CA ASP A 365 25.03 -7.44 16.98
C ASP A 365 26.31 -8.21 16.56
N GLU A 366 27.46 -7.75 17.08
CA GLU A 366 28.77 -8.34 16.80
C GLU A 366 28.94 -9.79 17.27
N THR A 367 28.03 -10.28 18.10
CA THR A 367 28.03 -11.68 18.59
C THR A 367 27.09 -12.57 17.80
N GLY A 368 26.29 -11.99 16.90
CA GLY A 368 25.21 -12.67 16.17
C GLY A 368 23.90 -12.74 16.96
N ALA A 369 23.78 -12.03 18.09
CA ALA A 369 22.54 -11.91 18.81
C ALA A 369 21.60 -10.91 18.11
N ALA A 370 20.30 -11.20 18.10
CA ALA A 370 19.29 -10.29 17.53
C ALA A 370 19.33 -8.94 18.25
N LEU A 371 19.30 -7.84 17.47
CA LEU A 371 19.40 -6.47 17.98
C LEU A 371 18.22 -5.61 17.50
N VAL A 372 18.12 -5.30 16.22
CA VAL A 372 16.99 -4.56 15.66
C VAL A 372 15.93 -5.55 15.15
N PRO A 373 14.69 -5.55 15.70
CA PRO A 373 13.67 -6.51 15.30
C PRO A 373 13.39 -6.52 13.79
N SER A 374 13.16 -7.70 13.24
CA SER A 374 12.71 -7.89 11.85
C SER A 374 11.20 -8.08 11.72
N GLU A 375 10.51 -8.33 12.83
CA GLU A 375 9.06 -8.46 12.94
C GLU A 375 8.42 -7.24 13.60
N GLY A 376 7.13 -7.08 13.41
CA GLY A 376 6.36 -5.95 13.96
C GLY A 376 6.69 -4.62 13.29
N GLU A 377 6.55 -3.55 14.03
CA GLU A 377 6.96 -2.18 13.69
C GLU A 377 7.96 -1.70 14.75
N LEU A 378 8.89 -0.87 14.35
CA LEU A 378 9.72 -0.13 15.29
C LEU A 378 8.90 1.00 15.95
N ASP A 379 9.29 1.35 17.17
CA ASP A 379 8.81 2.53 17.88
C ASP A 379 9.95 3.17 18.66
N ALA A 380 9.74 4.41 19.11
CA ALA A 380 10.75 5.14 19.84
C ALA A 380 11.26 4.40 21.10
N PRO A 381 10.43 3.75 21.95
CA PRO A 381 10.90 2.98 23.09
C PRO A 381 11.76 1.76 22.73
N ILE A 382 11.46 1.06 21.64
CA ILE A 382 12.30 -0.06 21.15
C ILE A 382 13.65 0.48 20.70
N VAL A 383 13.63 1.53 19.88
CA VAL A 383 14.83 2.17 19.33
C VAL A 383 15.69 2.78 20.43
N ALA A 384 15.08 3.43 21.45
CA ALA A 384 15.79 4.00 22.58
C ALA A 384 16.56 2.93 23.37
N ARG A 385 15.94 1.76 23.62
CA ARG A 385 16.65 0.64 24.29
C ARG A 385 17.84 0.14 23.46
N ILE A 386 17.69 0.04 22.15
CA ILE A 386 18.77 -0.39 21.25
C ILE A 386 19.92 0.61 21.26
N ILE A 387 19.63 1.89 21.03
CA ILE A 387 20.63 2.97 21.01
C ILE A 387 21.31 3.08 22.38
N GLY A 388 20.54 3.12 23.46
CA GLY A 388 21.06 3.23 24.83
C GLY A 388 21.97 2.07 25.19
N ALA A 389 21.58 0.83 24.89
CA ALA A 389 22.40 -0.35 25.13
C ALA A 389 23.73 -0.33 24.32
N ARG A 390 23.70 0.18 23.09
CA ARG A 390 24.94 0.33 22.28
C ARG A 390 25.84 1.42 22.85
N LEU A 391 25.29 2.57 23.23
CA LEU A 391 26.04 3.68 23.83
C LEU A 391 26.74 3.25 25.12
N LEU A 392 26.05 2.54 26.01
CA LEU A 392 26.63 2.07 27.27
C LEU A 392 27.77 1.07 27.10
N LYS A 393 27.94 0.44 25.93
CA LYS A 393 29.15 -0.35 25.61
C LYS A 393 30.39 0.53 25.34
N MET A 394 30.20 1.83 25.06
CA MET A 394 31.25 2.75 24.62
C MET A 394 31.49 3.88 25.63
N ILE A 395 30.48 4.23 26.39
CA ILE A 395 30.51 5.36 27.36
C ILE A 395 29.79 4.97 28.65
N ALA A 396 30.15 5.58 29.75
CA ALA A 396 29.38 5.55 30.99
C ALA A 396 28.47 6.78 31.03
N ASP A 397 27.17 6.59 31.20
CA ASP A 397 26.19 7.68 31.32
C ASP A 397 25.02 7.23 32.19
N ASP A 398 24.92 7.87 33.38
CA ASP A 398 23.94 7.52 34.42
C ASP A 398 22.48 7.76 33.95
N GLN A 399 22.25 8.75 33.07
CA GLN A 399 20.90 9.05 32.57
C GLN A 399 20.42 7.99 31.62
N ILE A 400 21.26 7.54 30.69
CA ILE A 400 20.95 6.44 29.79
C ILE A 400 20.77 5.14 30.57
N GLU A 401 21.66 4.86 31.54
CA GLU A 401 21.53 3.69 32.41
C GLU A 401 20.22 3.70 33.21
N ASN A 402 19.83 4.86 33.75
CA ASN A 402 18.56 5.00 34.47
C ASN A 402 17.36 4.82 33.56
N TYR A 403 17.40 5.32 32.33
CA TYR A 403 16.34 5.12 31.34
C TYR A 403 16.13 3.65 31.02
N LEU A 404 17.19 2.87 30.93
CA LEU A 404 17.13 1.44 30.59
C LEU A 404 16.71 0.53 31.75
N LYS A 405 16.63 1.03 32.99
CA LYS A 405 16.16 0.24 34.14
C LYS A 405 14.69 -0.18 33.97
N PRO A 406 14.29 -1.40 34.36
CA PRO A 406 12.97 -1.98 34.08
C PRO A 406 11.74 -1.18 34.52
N ASN A 407 11.88 -0.13 35.35
CA ASN A 407 10.76 0.66 35.86
C ASN A 407 10.89 2.17 35.56
N ALA A 408 11.85 2.59 34.78
CA ALA A 408 12.13 4.02 34.55
C ALA A 408 11.22 4.65 33.49
N CYS A 409 10.82 3.90 32.48
CA CYS A 409 9.74 4.30 31.60
C CYS A 409 8.43 3.82 32.18
N GLY A 410 7.42 4.67 32.21
CA GLY A 410 6.02 4.30 32.37
C GLY A 410 5.47 3.40 31.24
N VAL A 411 6.38 2.72 30.52
CA VAL A 411 6.01 1.55 29.72
C VAL A 411 5.40 0.58 30.73
N ILE A 412 4.09 0.54 30.76
CA ILE A 412 3.39 -0.68 31.14
C ILE A 412 4.16 -1.73 30.37
N ALA A 413 5.10 -2.42 31.06
CA ALA A 413 5.70 -3.62 30.53
C ALA A 413 4.53 -4.33 29.91
N ALA A 414 4.65 -4.82 28.68
CA ALA A 414 3.68 -5.73 28.12
C ALA A 414 3.72 -7.01 28.98
N SER A 415 3.63 -6.78 30.28
CA SER A 415 3.40 -7.69 31.35
C SER A 415 2.10 -8.30 31.02
N ALA A 416 2.13 -9.57 30.58
CA ALA A 416 0.95 -10.39 30.64
C ALA A 416 -0.30 -9.51 30.40
N ALA A 417 -0.24 -8.64 29.39
CA ALA A 417 -1.42 -8.00 28.86
C ALA A 417 -2.30 -9.21 28.64
N THR A 418 -3.24 -9.39 29.52
CA THR A 418 -4.38 -10.23 29.25
C THR A 418 -4.60 -10.01 27.78
N ASN A 419 -4.45 -11.07 26.95
CA ASN A 419 -4.61 -11.03 25.50
C ASN A 419 -6.07 -10.68 25.16
N LEU A 420 -6.57 -9.57 25.69
CA LEU A 420 -7.86 -8.96 25.39
C LEU A 420 -7.70 -8.17 24.08
N MET A 421 -7.39 -8.92 23.03
CA MET A 421 -7.45 -8.38 21.70
C MET A 421 -8.91 -8.35 21.26
N ARG A 422 -9.43 -7.15 20.99
CA ARG A 422 -10.75 -6.99 20.39
C ARG A 422 -10.70 -7.49 18.96
N LEU A 423 -11.28 -8.66 18.71
CA LEU A 423 -11.39 -9.20 17.36
C LEU A 423 -12.32 -8.33 16.50
N PRO A 424 -12.01 -8.16 15.22
CA PRO A 424 -12.91 -7.54 14.26
C PRO A 424 -14.24 -8.31 14.20
N SER A 425 -15.35 -7.58 14.05
CA SER A 425 -16.68 -8.16 13.97
C SER A 425 -17.50 -7.52 12.85
N PHE A 426 -18.51 -8.22 12.37
CA PHE A 426 -19.43 -7.66 11.38
C PHE A 426 -20.23 -6.49 11.98
N CYS A 427 -20.50 -5.49 11.14
CA CYS A 427 -21.36 -4.37 11.52
C CYS A 427 -22.78 -4.86 11.84
N ALA A 428 -23.51 -4.12 12.71
CA ALA A 428 -24.93 -4.37 12.95
C ALA A 428 -25.73 -4.25 11.65
N GLY A 429 -26.49 -5.29 11.29
CA GLY A 429 -27.24 -5.39 10.03
C GLY A 429 -26.36 -5.66 8.79
N CYS A 430 -25.13 -6.11 8.99
CA CYS A 430 -24.25 -6.48 7.89
C CYS A 430 -24.77 -7.71 7.14
N PRO A 431 -24.83 -7.70 5.79
CA PRO A 431 -25.22 -8.88 5.01
C PRO A 431 -24.36 -10.11 5.27
N HIS A 432 -23.12 -9.92 5.72
CA HIS A 432 -22.21 -11.04 5.99
C HIS A 432 -22.57 -11.83 7.24
N ASN A 433 -23.41 -11.31 8.14
CA ASN A 433 -23.98 -12.09 9.23
C ASN A 433 -24.77 -13.31 8.72
N THR A 434 -25.41 -13.20 7.56
CA THR A 434 -26.13 -14.30 6.91
C THR A 434 -25.31 -14.98 5.83
N SER A 435 -24.70 -14.20 4.92
CA SER A 435 -24.06 -14.72 3.70
C SER A 435 -22.85 -15.61 3.97
N THR A 436 -22.15 -15.46 5.10
CA THR A 436 -20.99 -16.30 5.46
C THR A 436 -21.35 -17.61 6.15
N ASN A 437 -22.61 -17.82 6.52
CA ASN A 437 -23.07 -19.10 7.07
C ASN A 437 -22.94 -20.23 6.02
N VAL A 438 -22.67 -21.44 6.50
CA VAL A 438 -22.69 -22.66 5.69
C VAL A 438 -23.48 -23.75 6.39
N PRO A 439 -24.09 -24.70 5.63
CA PRO A 439 -24.81 -25.83 6.21
C PRO A 439 -23.91 -26.74 7.03
N ASP A 440 -24.50 -27.46 8.00
CA ASP A 440 -23.78 -28.46 8.75
C ASP A 440 -23.07 -29.46 7.84
N GLY A 441 -21.85 -29.83 8.25
CA GLY A 441 -20.98 -30.71 7.48
C GLY A 441 -20.30 -30.06 6.27
N SER A 442 -20.50 -28.77 6.06
CA SER A 442 -19.83 -28.00 5.01
C SER A 442 -18.73 -27.11 5.57
N ILE A 443 -17.80 -26.71 4.72
CA ILE A 443 -16.77 -25.72 5.00
C ILE A 443 -16.82 -24.61 3.96
N ALA A 444 -16.41 -23.41 4.34
CA ALA A 444 -16.18 -22.31 3.42
C ALA A 444 -14.72 -21.90 3.43
N MET A 445 -14.27 -21.27 2.33
CA MET A 445 -13.03 -20.53 2.27
C MET A 445 -13.36 -19.05 2.12
N GLY A 446 -12.53 -18.21 2.72
CA GLY A 446 -12.67 -16.76 2.65
C GLY A 446 -11.78 -16.14 1.59
N GLY A 447 -12.02 -14.87 1.32
CA GLY A 447 -11.21 -14.01 0.48
C GLY A 447 -10.98 -12.66 1.15
N ILE A 448 -10.37 -11.74 0.43
CA ILE A 448 -10.05 -10.40 0.93
C ILE A 448 -11.29 -9.51 0.89
N GLY A 449 -11.67 -8.97 2.05
CA GLY A 449 -12.82 -8.11 2.24
C GLY A 449 -13.46 -8.31 3.62
N CYS A 450 -14.53 -7.57 3.93
CA CYS A 450 -15.21 -7.69 5.23
C CYS A 450 -15.67 -9.12 5.54
N HIS A 451 -16.07 -9.90 4.53
CA HIS A 451 -16.46 -11.30 4.70
C HIS A 451 -15.31 -12.20 5.19
N GLY A 452 -14.06 -11.79 5.01
CA GLY A 452 -12.88 -12.49 5.52
C GLY A 452 -12.84 -12.56 7.05
N MET A 453 -13.51 -11.64 7.75
CA MET A 453 -13.64 -11.72 9.22
C MET A 453 -14.29 -13.02 9.70
N ALA A 454 -14.97 -13.77 8.83
CA ALA A 454 -15.52 -15.10 9.14
C ALA A 454 -14.45 -16.09 9.64
N VAL A 455 -13.17 -15.87 9.32
CA VAL A 455 -12.06 -16.73 9.79
C VAL A 455 -11.90 -16.72 11.32
N TRP A 456 -12.28 -15.62 11.97
CA TRP A 456 -12.23 -15.49 13.44
C TRP A 456 -13.52 -15.93 14.14
N LEU A 457 -14.53 -16.39 13.38
CA LEU A 457 -15.82 -16.85 13.88
C LEU A 457 -15.94 -18.37 13.64
N PRO A 458 -15.64 -19.22 14.65
CA PRO A 458 -15.57 -20.68 14.47
C PRO A 458 -16.85 -21.32 13.91
N GLU A 459 -18.01 -20.72 14.20
CA GLU A 459 -19.31 -21.15 13.71
C GLU A 459 -19.47 -20.96 12.20
N ARG A 460 -18.66 -20.08 11.57
CA ARG A 460 -18.70 -19.84 10.13
C ARG A 460 -17.93 -20.88 9.31
N LYS A 461 -17.21 -21.79 9.97
CA LYS A 461 -16.47 -22.89 9.33
C LYS A 461 -15.59 -22.40 8.17
N THR A 462 -14.91 -21.25 8.36
CA THR A 462 -14.04 -20.60 7.37
C THR A 462 -12.59 -20.67 7.87
N PRO A 463 -11.83 -21.75 7.60
CA PRO A 463 -10.51 -21.96 8.20
C PRO A 463 -9.38 -21.13 7.56
N ALA A 464 -9.56 -20.61 6.34
CA ALA A 464 -8.50 -19.94 5.60
C ALA A 464 -9.00 -18.77 4.74
N LEU A 465 -8.08 -17.82 4.48
CA LEU A 465 -8.25 -16.71 3.55
C LEU A 465 -7.29 -16.86 2.38
N PHE A 466 -7.72 -16.44 1.19
CA PHE A 466 -6.88 -16.40 0.00
C PHE A 466 -6.76 -14.97 -0.52
N HIS A 467 -5.69 -14.71 -1.26
CA HIS A 467 -5.41 -13.42 -1.86
C HIS A 467 -6.43 -13.06 -2.95
N MET A 468 -6.54 -11.77 -3.26
CA MET A 468 -7.45 -11.26 -4.30
C MET A 468 -7.17 -11.91 -5.65
N GLY A 469 -8.19 -12.57 -6.22
CA GLY A 469 -8.13 -13.28 -7.49
C GLY A 469 -7.67 -14.74 -7.40
N GLY A 470 -7.28 -15.22 -6.22
CA GLY A 470 -6.95 -16.63 -5.97
C GLY A 470 -8.05 -17.41 -5.25
N GLU A 471 -9.15 -16.73 -4.90
CA GLU A 471 -10.25 -17.33 -4.14
C GLU A 471 -10.86 -18.51 -4.91
N GLY A 472 -10.91 -19.66 -4.25
CA GLY A 472 -11.41 -20.94 -4.81
C GLY A 472 -10.37 -21.73 -5.59
N ALA A 473 -9.32 -21.12 -6.13
CA ALA A 473 -8.29 -21.84 -6.90
C ALA A 473 -7.53 -22.87 -6.06
N ALA A 474 -7.38 -22.63 -4.76
CA ALA A 474 -6.75 -23.58 -3.85
C ALA A 474 -7.49 -24.92 -3.79
N TRP A 475 -8.80 -24.92 -4.00
CA TRP A 475 -9.60 -26.14 -4.02
C TRP A 475 -9.21 -27.08 -5.16
N ILE A 476 -8.77 -26.55 -6.29
CA ILE A 476 -8.27 -27.36 -7.41
C ILE A 476 -7.11 -28.26 -6.95
N GLY A 477 -6.22 -27.72 -6.11
CA GLY A 477 -5.11 -28.48 -5.56
C GLY A 477 -5.45 -29.35 -4.35
N GLN A 478 -6.57 -29.08 -3.67
CA GLN A 478 -6.99 -29.83 -2.47
C GLN A 478 -7.94 -30.99 -2.78
N ALA A 479 -8.89 -30.77 -3.71
CA ALA A 479 -9.97 -31.73 -4.01
C ALA A 479 -9.48 -33.14 -4.34
N PRO A 480 -8.41 -33.38 -5.11
CA PRO A 480 -7.93 -34.72 -5.45
C PRO A 480 -7.41 -35.51 -4.24
N PHE A 481 -7.09 -34.85 -3.14
CA PHE A 481 -6.38 -35.44 -1.98
C PHE A 481 -7.19 -35.45 -0.69
N THR A 482 -8.50 -35.17 -0.77
CA THR A 482 -9.40 -35.15 0.39
C THR A 482 -10.67 -35.97 0.12
N HIS A 483 -11.29 -36.47 1.18
CA HIS A 483 -12.63 -37.07 1.15
C HIS A 483 -13.75 -36.01 1.12
N THR A 484 -13.44 -34.75 1.36
CA THR A 484 -14.38 -33.62 1.24
C THR A 484 -14.77 -33.49 -0.22
N LYS A 485 -16.07 -33.58 -0.51
CA LYS A 485 -16.55 -33.61 -1.89
C LYS A 485 -16.79 -32.23 -2.47
N HIS A 486 -16.98 -31.22 -1.61
CA HIS A 486 -17.41 -29.89 -2.00
C HIS A 486 -16.98 -28.85 -0.97
N ILE A 487 -16.70 -27.61 -1.41
CA ILE A 487 -16.54 -26.44 -0.53
C ILE A 487 -17.37 -25.25 -1.03
N PHE A 488 -17.62 -24.31 -0.14
CA PHE A 488 -18.09 -22.97 -0.49
C PHE A 488 -16.91 -21.99 -0.53
N GLN A 489 -16.95 -21.05 -1.48
CA GLN A 489 -15.97 -19.95 -1.55
C GLN A 489 -16.69 -18.61 -1.46
N ASN A 490 -16.43 -17.86 -0.38
CA ASN A 490 -16.89 -16.50 -0.26
C ASN A 490 -15.99 -15.58 -1.13
N LEU A 491 -16.61 -14.76 -1.97
CA LEU A 491 -15.93 -13.85 -2.91
C LEU A 491 -16.65 -12.51 -2.88
N GLY A 492 -15.97 -11.44 -2.47
CA GLY A 492 -16.54 -10.09 -2.49
C GLY A 492 -16.68 -9.57 -3.92
N ASP A 493 -17.66 -8.67 -4.13
CA ASP A 493 -17.90 -8.00 -5.41
C ASP A 493 -16.68 -7.19 -5.90
N GLY A 494 -16.00 -6.50 -5.01
CA GLY A 494 -14.75 -5.81 -5.35
C GLY A 494 -13.67 -6.75 -5.88
N THR A 495 -13.44 -7.89 -5.23
CA THR A 495 -12.47 -8.90 -5.72
C THR A 495 -12.95 -9.57 -7.00
N TYR A 496 -14.25 -9.84 -7.12
CA TYR A 496 -14.82 -10.37 -8.37
C TYR A 496 -14.47 -9.48 -9.56
N PHE A 497 -14.72 -8.18 -9.44
CA PHE A 497 -14.41 -7.19 -10.48
C PHE A 497 -12.90 -7.04 -10.71
N HIS A 498 -12.11 -7.03 -9.66
CA HIS A 498 -10.66 -6.88 -9.72
C HIS A 498 -9.98 -8.04 -10.48
N SER A 499 -10.28 -9.30 -10.12
CA SER A 499 -9.60 -10.47 -10.70
C SER A 499 -10.24 -11.81 -10.39
N GLY A 500 -11.32 -11.85 -9.61
CA GLY A 500 -11.93 -13.11 -9.14
C GLY A 500 -12.55 -13.96 -10.23
N LEU A 501 -12.95 -13.38 -11.35
CA LEU A 501 -13.52 -14.12 -12.49
C LEU A 501 -12.55 -15.17 -13.06
N LEU A 502 -11.24 -14.89 -13.05
CA LEU A 502 -10.22 -15.84 -13.52
C LEU A 502 -10.16 -17.10 -12.65
N ALA A 503 -10.35 -16.97 -11.33
CA ALA A 503 -10.39 -18.11 -10.42
C ALA A 503 -11.65 -18.98 -10.65
N ILE A 504 -12.80 -18.37 -10.99
CA ILE A 504 -14.01 -19.09 -11.39
C ILE A 504 -13.74 -19.88 -12.66
N ARG A 505 -13.17 -19.26 -13.70
CA ARG A 505 -12.74 -19.91 -14.95
C ARG A 505 -11.84 -21.11 -14.69
N ALA A 506 -10.86 -20.97 -13.81
CA ALA A 506 -9.92 -22.03 -13.45
C ALA A 506 -10.64 -23.23 -12.81
N ASN A 507 -11.61 -23.01 -11.90
CA ASN A 507 -12.39 -24.06 -11.27
C ASN A 507 -13.34 -24.75 -12.27
N VAL A 508 -13.94 -24.01 -13.20
CA VAL A 508 -14.75 -24.59 -14.29
C VAL A 508 -13.88 -25.49 -15.17
N ALA A 509 -12.71 -25.01 -15.59
CA ALA A 509 -11.76 -25.77 -16.40
C ALA A 509 -11.29 -27.06 -15.69
N ALA A 510 -11.05 -26.98 -14.39
CA ALA A 510 -10.66 -28.12 -13.56
C ALA A 510 -11.82 -29.04 -13.20
N LYS A 511 -13.07 -28.71 -13.57
CA LYS A 511 -14.30 -29.43 -13.21
C LYS A 511 -14.44 -29.62 -11.68
N ALA A 512 -14.00 -28.63 -10.91
CA ALA A 512 -14.01 -28.69 -9.45
C ALA A 512 -15.45 -28.57 -8.91
N ASN A 513 -15.76 -29.37 -7.87
CA ASN A 513 -17.04 -29.28 -7.18
C ASN A 513 -16.94 -28.16 -6.11
N ILE A 514 -17.42 -26.99 -6.47
CA ILE A 514 -17.32 -25.79 -5.64
C ILE A 514 -18.53 -24.89 -5.88
N THR A 515 -19.03 -24.26 -4.82
CA THR A 515 -20.01 -23.18 -4.94
C THR A 515 -19.37 -21.85 -4.57
N TYR A 516 -19.26 -20.94 -5.52
CA TYR A 516 -18.91 -19.56 -5.23
C TYR A 516 -20.10 -18.82 -4.66
N LYS A 517 -19.88 -18.08 -3.58
CA LYS A 517 -20.84 -17.09 -3.07
C LYS A 517 -20.28 -15.71 -3.38
N ILE A 518 -20.77 -15.11 -4.47
CA ILE A 518 -20.41 -13.74 -4.87
C ILE A 518 -21.27 -12.79 -4.03
N LEU A 519 -20.62 -12.05 -3.16
CA LEU A 519 -21.26 -11.20 -2.15
C LEU A 519 -21.42 -9.78 -2.70
N LEU A 520 -22.49 -9.56 -3.44
CA LEU A 520 -22.78 -8.29 -4.12
C LEU A 520 -23.42 -7.33 -3.13
N ASN A 521 -22.65 -6.38 -2.62
CA ASN A 521 -23.10 -5.46 -1.58
C ASN A 521 -23.01 -3.97 -1.95
N GLY A 522 -22.56 -3.66 -3.17
CA GLY A 522 -22.55 -2.33 -3.77
C GLY A 522 -21.45 -1.40 -3.25
N ALA A 523 -20.45 -1.91 -2.48
CA ALA A 523 -19.38 -1.06 -2.00
C ALA A 523 -18.15 -1.85 -1.58
N ILE A 524 -16.96 -1.34 -1.87
CA ILE A 524 -15.70 -1.83 -1.27
C ILE A 524 -15.61 -1.25 0.16
N ALA A 525 -16.32 -1.89 1.08
CA ALA A 525 -16.59 -1.32 2.40
C ALA A 525 -15.34 -1.23 3.29
N MET A 526 -14.40 -2.17 3.18
CA MET A 526 -13.24 -2.27 4.06
C MET A 526 -12.26 -1.11 3.90
N THR A 527 -12.14 -0.56 2.69
CA THR A 527 -11.21 0.54 2.38
C THR A 527 -11.85 1.93 2.42
N GLY A 528 -13.11 2.03 2.86
CA GLY A 528 -13.80 3.31 3.01
C GLY A 528 -15.12 3.45 2.25
N GLY A 529 -15.61 2.39 1.61
CA GLY A 529 -16.90 2.34 0.91
C GLY A 529 -16.88 3.06 -0.44
N GLN A 530 -15.83 2.83 -1.21
CA GLN A 530 -15.73 3.27 -2.59
C GLN A 530 -16.67 2.43 -3.49
N PRO A 531 -17.12 2.98 -4.63
CA PRO A 531 -17.79 2.19 -5.68
C PRO A 531 -16.88 1.06 -6.17
N ILE A 532 -17.48 -0.03 -6.64
CA ILE A 532 -16.72 -1.20 -7.09
C ILE A 532 -15.90 -0.88 -8.33
N GLU A 533 -16.51 -0.21 -9.29
CA GLU A 533 -15.96 0.10 -10.63
C GLU A 533 -15.16 1.41 -10.66
N GLY A 534 -15.16 2.17 -9.58
CA GLY A 534 -14.78 3.58 -9.64
C GLY A 534 -15.93 4.45 -10.13
N SER A 535 -15.79 5.76 -10.13
CA SER A 535 -16.92 6.69 -10.39
C SER A 535 -17.15 7.00 -11.87
N HIS A 536 -16.46 6.35 -12.81
CA HIS A 536 -16.49 6.71 -14.24
C HIS A 536 -16.97 5.63 -15.20
N LEU A 537 -17.15 4.41 -14.75
CA LEU A 537 -17.77 3.41 -15.62
C LEU A 537 -19.28 3.74 -15.77
N GLU A 538 -19.79 3.61 -16.97
CA GLU A 538 -21.21 3.77 -17.27
C GLU A 538 -22.00 2.64 -16.60
N GLY A 539 -22.38 2.85 -15.36
CA GLY A 539 -23.19 1.93 -14.57
C GLY A 539 -22.41 1.15 -13.51
N GLU A 540 -23.15 0.66 -12.53
CA GLU A 540 -22.65 -0.22 -11.48
C GLU A 540 -22.67 -1.67 -12.01
N ILE A 541 -21.72 -2.50 -11.55
CA ILE A 541 -21.79 -3.94 -11.84
C ILE A 541 -23.03 -4.53 -11.17
N THR A 542 -23.93 -5.06 -11.94
CA THR A 542 -25.24 -5.50 -11.47
C THR A 542 -25.32 -7.03 -11.38
N ALA A 543 -26.26 -7.55 -10.60
CA ALA A 543 -26.48 -8.98 -10.47
C ALA A 543 -26.75 -9.69 -11.84
N PRO A 544 -27.52 -9.11 -12.79
CA PRO A 544 -27.67 -9.68 -14.15
C PRO A 544 -26.34 -9.83 -14.90
N GLU A 545 -25.47 -8.82 -14.84
CA GLU A 545 -24.17 -8.84 -15.53
C GLU A 545 -23.27 -9.92 -14.96
N VAL A 546 -23.16 -10.00 -13.63
CA VAL A 546 -22.41 -11.06 -12.95
C VAL A 546 -22.95 -12.43 -13.31
N ALA A 547 -24.29 -12.62 -13.30
CA ALA A 547 -24.92 -13.88 -13.66
C ALA A 547 -24.60 -14.30 -15.10
N ASN A 548 -24.69 -13.37 -16.06
CA ASN A 548 -24.35 -13.62 -17.47
C ASN A 548 -22.87 -13.98 -17.65
N GLN A 549 -21.96 -13.25 -16.97
CA GLN A 549 -20.52 -13.52 -17.03
C GLN A 549 -20.17 -14.92 -16.51
N VAL A 550 -20.63 -15.29 -15.30
CA VAL A 550 -20.29 -16.59 -14.72
C VAL A 550 -20.93 -17.76 -15.46
N MET A 551 -22.12 -17.56 -16.04
CA MET A 551 -22.73 -18.57 -16.94
C MET A 551 -21.92 -18.74 -18.23
N SER A 552 -21.41 -17.64 -18.80
CA SER A 552 -20.53 -17.68 -19.97
C SER A 552 -19.20 -18.37 -19.70
N GLU A 553 -18.70 -18.30 -18.47
CA GLU A 553 -17.52 -19.05 -18.02
C GLU A 553 -17.80 -20.57 -17.85
N GLY A 554 -19.08 -20.99 -17.81
CA GLY A 554 -19.49 -22.39 -17.75
C GLY A 554 -19.95 -22.85 -16.34
N ALA A 555 -20.36 -21.93 -15.48
CA ALA A 555 -21.02 -22.29 -14.22
C ALA A 555 -22.27 -23.16 -14.51
N LYS A 556 -22.45 -24.21 -13.72
CA LYS A 556 -23.55 -25.19 -13.92
C LYS A 556 -24.90 -24.65 -13.51
N LYS A 557 -24.93 -23.79 -12.50
CA LYS A 557 -26.15 -23.18 -11.96
C LYS A 557 -25.82 -21.85 -11.32
N VAL A 558 -26.71 -20.88 -11.50
CA VAL A 558 -26.66 -19.58 -10.83
C VAL A 558 -27.96 -19.39 -10.06
N VAL A 559 -27.83 -19.01 -8.79
CA VAL A 559 -28.95 -18.69 -7.91
C VAL A 559 -28.75 -17.28 -7.34
N ILE A 560 -29.73 -16.43 -7.50
CA ILE A 560 -29.78 -15.11 -6.87
C ILE A 560 -30.42 -15.26 -5.49
N VAL A 561 -29.72 -14.85 -4.46
CA VAL A 561 -30.21 -14.81 -3.08
C VAL A 561 -30.23 -13.37 -2.62
N SER A 562 -31.40 -12.85 -2.24
CA SER A 562 -31.56 -11.42 -1.92
C SER A 562 -32.55 -11.20 -0.75
N ASP A 563 -32.41 -10.08 -0.07
CA ASP A 563 -33.42 -9.58 0.89
C ASP A 563 -34.64 -8.96 0.20
N ASP A 564 -34.54 -8.67 -1.09
CA ASP A 564 -35.60 -8.18 -1.95
C ASP A 564 -35.46 -8.78 -3.35
N ILE A 565 -36.16 -9.86 -3.64
CA ILE A 565 -36.10 -10.55 -4.94
C ILE A 565 -36.91 -9.84 -6.02
N GLU A 566 -37.88 -9.00 -5.65
CA GLU A 566 -38.72 -8.29 -6.61
C GLU A 566 -38.01 -7.09 -7.25
N LYS A 567 -36.89 -6.64 -6.68
CA LYS A 567 -36.06 -5.58 -7.28
C LYS A 567 -35.41 -6.02 -8.60
N HIS A 568 -35.38 -7.33 -8.89
CA HIS A 568 -34.71 -7.88 -10.05
C HIS A 568 -35.65 -8.07 -11.25
N ASP A 569 -35.31 -7.44 -12.37
CA ASP A 569 -35.94 -7.72 -13.66
C ASP A 569 -35.41 -9.06 -14.20
N ARG A 570 -36.20 -10.12 -14.04
CA ARG A 570 -35.83 -11.49 -14.41
C ARG A 570 -35.49 -11.67 -15.89
N SER A 571 -35.97 -10.79 -16.76
CA SER A 571 -35.73 -10.86 -18.21
C SER A 571 -34.25 -10.56 -18.57
N LYS A 572 -33.50 -9.92 -17.67
CA LYS A 572 -32.09 -9.55 -17.85
C LYS A 572 -31.12 -10.66 -17.46
N PHE A 573 -31.63 -11.72 -16.84
CA PHE A 573 -30.80 -12.83 -16.35
C PHE A 573 -30.74 -13.98 -17.35
N PRO A 574 -29.70 -14.84 -17.29
CA PRO A 574 -29.65 -16.08 -18.05
C PRO A 574 -30.89 -16.95 -17.81
N HIS A 575 -31.29 -17.68 -18.83
CA HIS A 575 -32.36 -18.69 -18.68
C HIS A 575 -32.00 -19.66 -17.55
N HIS A 576 -33.00 -20.06 -16.76
CA HIS A 576 -32.84 -20.97 -15.61
C HIS A 576 -32.13 -20.40 -14.40
N THR A 577 -31.88 -19.05 -14.31
CA THR A 577 -31.48 -18.40 -13.05
C THR A 577 -32.63 -18.51 -12.06
N GLU A 578 -32.32 -19.04 -10.87
CA GLU A 578 -33.27 -19.10 -9.78
C GLU A 578 -33.17 -17.89 -8.85
N PHE A 579 -34.31 -17.52 -8.24
CA PHE A 579 -34.39 -16.40 -7.32
C PHE A 579 -34.95 -16.90 -5.99
N ARG A 580 -34.22 -16.66 -4.89
CA ARG A 580 -34.58 -17.13 -3.55
C ARG A 580 -34.44 -15.99 -2.56
N HIS A 581 -35.31 -15.97 -1.55
CA HIS A 581 -35.17 -15.05 -0.45
C HIS A 581 -33.94 -15.42 0.41
N ARG A 582 -33.30 -14.44 1.05
CA ARG A 582 -32.09 -14.67 1.88
C ARG A 582 -32.30 -15.70 3.00
N ASP A 583 -33.52 -15.85 3.50
CA ASP A 583 -33.84 -16.81 4.55
C ASP A 583 -33.80 -18.26 4.05
N GLU A 584 -33.79 -18.48 2.73
CA GLU A 584 -33.64 -19.79 2.10
C GLU A 584 -32.16 -20.15 1.81
N LEU A 585 -31.20 -19.31 2.22
CA LEU A 585 -29.78 -19.51 1.88
C LEU A 585 -29.28 -20.91 2.28
N ASP A 586 -29.65 -21.43 3.45
CA ASP A 586 -29.23 -22.75 3.92
C ASP A 586 -29.75 -23.86 2.97
N ALA A 587 -31.02 -23.78 2.57
CA ALA A 587 -31.63 -24.73 1.64
C ALA A 587 -30.94 -24.70 0.26
N VAL A 588 -30.70 -23.50 -0.28
CA VAL A 588 -29.98 -23.30 -1.54
C VAL A 588 -28.57 -23.89 -1.47
N GLN A 589 -27.85 -23.65 -0.39
CA GLN A 589 -26.50 -24.20 -0.20
C GLN A 589 -26.51 -25.73 -0.14
N ARG A 590 -27.48 -26.34 0.55
CA ARG A 590 -27.65 -27.80 0.61
C ARG A 590 -27.94 -28.40 -0.76
N GLU A 591 -28.72 -27.72 -1.59
CA GLU A 591 -29.00 -28.14 -2.96
C GLU A 591 -27.74 -28.07 -3.83
N LEU A 592 -27.03 -26.94 -3.81
CA LEU A 592 -25.87 -26.72 -4.69
C LEU A 592 -24.66 -27.59 -4.34
N ARG A 593 -24.45 -27.92 -3.06
CA ARG A 593 -23.32 -28.79 -2.66
C ARG A 593 -23.41 -30.22 -3.19
N GLU A 594 -24.62 -30.68 -3.55
CA GLU A 594 -24.82 -32.02 -4.12
C GLU A 594 -24.63 -32.01 -5.66
N MET A 595 -24.50 -30.85 -6.28
CA MET A 595 -24.26 -30.72 -7.72
C MET A 595 -22.77 -30.90 -8.04
N THR A 596 -22.50 -31.58 -9.15
CA THR A 596 -21.15 -31.73 -9.68
C THR A 596 -20.74 -30.52 -10.52
N GLY A 597 -19.52 -30.06 -10.34
CA GLY A 597 -18.96 -28.92 -11.04
C GLY A 597 -19.09 -27.61 -10.26
N THR A 598 -18.77 -26.51 -10.92
CA THR A 598 -18.79 -25.16 -10.33
C THR A 598 -20.19 -24.56 -10.40
N THR A 599 -20.73 -24.14 -9.26
CA THR A 599 -22.00 -23.43 -9.13
C THR A 599 -21.80 -22.07 -8.49
N VAL A 600 -22.77 -21.15 -8.62
CA VAL A 600 -22.65 -19.78 -8.13
C VAL A 600 -23.92 -19.34 -7.43
N ILE A 601 -23.76 -18.78 -6.23
CA ILE A 601 -24.75 -17.98 -5.53
C ILE A 601 -24.34 -16.52 -5.68
N ILE A 602 -25.20 -15.68 -6.20
CA ILE A 602 -25.04 -14.22 -6.12
C ILE A 602 -25.89 -13.75 -4.95
N TYR A 603 -25.21 -13.41 -3.86
CA TYR A 603 -25.87 -12.91 -2.65
C TYR A 603 -25.95 -11.38 -2.73
N ASP A 604 -27.08 -10.87 -3.14
CA ASP A 604 -27.31 -9.46 -3.42
C ASP A 604 -28.06 -8.75 -2.28
N GLN A 605 -27.28 -8.10 -1.42
CA GLN A 605 -27.79 -7.31 -0.31
C GLN A 605 -26.86 -6.15 0.02
N THR A 606 -27.35 -4.92 -0.04
CA THR A 606 -26.57 -3.69 0.18
C THR A 606 -25.88 -3.67 1.54
N CYS A 607 -24.61 -3.24 1.56
CA CYS A 607 -23.81 -3.05 2.78
C CYS A 607 -24.54 -2.16 3.80
N ALA A 608 -24.51 -2.53 5.08
CA ALA A 608 -25.18 -1.77 6.15
C ALA A 608 -24.67 -0.32 6.28
N THR A 609 -23.37 -0.11 6.07
CA THR A 609 -22.76 1.23 6.10
C THR A 609 -23.23 2.04 4.89
N GLU A 610 -23.31 1.42 3.71
CA GLU A 610 -23.79 2.08 2.50
C GLU A 610 -25.30 2.42 2.62
N LYS A 611 -26.13 1.52 3.15
CA LYS A 611 -27.53 1.85 3.48
C LYS A 611 -27.64 3.12 4.33
N ARG A 612 -26.77 3.29 5.36
CA ARG A 612 -26.75 4.53 6.18
C ARG A 612 -26.36 5.77 5.38
N ARG A 613 -25.38 5.64 4.47
CA ARG A 613 -24.95 6.75 3.59
C ARG A 613 -26.03 7.14 2.60
N LEU A 614 -26.69 6.17 1.99
CA LEU A 614 -27.79 6.39 1.05
C LEU A 614 -28.98 7.08 1.74
N ARG A 615 -29.32 6.68 2.98
CA ARG A 615 -30.36 7.32 3.79
C ARG A 615 -30.00 8.77 4.11
N LYS A 616 -28.78 9.03 4.58
CA LYS A 616 -28.31 10.40 4.85
C LYS A 616 -28.36 11.32 3.62
N ARG A 617 -28.25 10.74 2.42
CA ARG A 617 -28.32 11.47 1.14
C ARG A 617 -29.73 11.51 0.54
N GLY A 618 -30.74 11.00 1.23
CA GLY A 618 -32.12 10.92 0.75
C GLY A 618 -32.35 9.95 -0.41
N LYS A 619 -31.36 9.06 -0.68
CA LYS A 619 -31.41 8.08 -1.79
C LYS A 619 -32.02 6.74 -1.37
N MET A 620 -32.31 6.54 -0.10
CA MET A 620 -32.95 5.35 0.45
C MET A 620 -33.88 5.76 1.59
N VAL A 621 -35.04 5.14 1.67
CA VAL A 621 -36.03 5.41 2.71
C VAL A 621 -35.54 4.86 4.05
N ASP A 622 -35.78 5.60 5.13
CA ASP A 622 -35.56 5.10 6.49
C ASP A 622 -36.57 4.00 6.84
N PRO A 623 -36.17 2.96 7.58
CA PRO A 623 -37.07 1.91 7.98
C PRO A 623 -38.12 2.45 8.98
N ASP A 624 -39.37 2.03 8.82
CA ASP A 624 -40.49 2.44 9.69
C ASP A 624 -40.32 1.99 11.14
N LYS A 625 -39.51 0.93 11.35
CA LYS A 625 -39.23 0.33 12.67
C LYS A 625 -37.76 0.27 12.93
N ARG A 626 -37.38 0.48 14.19
CA ARG A 626 -36.01 0.30 14.69
C ARG A 626 -36.01 -0.66 15.89
N ILE A 627 -35.01 -1.49 15.97
CA ILE A 627 -34.77 -2.30 17.19
C ILE A 627 -34.24 -1.34 18.25
N PHE A 628 -34.85 -1.39 19.43
CA PHE A 628 -34.42 -0.67 20.63
C PHE A 628 -34.08 -1.67 21.73
N ILE A 629 -32.89 -1.57 22.28
CA ILE A 629 -32.48 -2.33 23.44
C ILE A 629 -32.56 -1.40 24.66
N ASN A 630 -33.41 -1.75 25.61
CA ASN A 630 -33.49 -0.99 26.86
C ASN A 630 -32.33 -1.41 27.78
N GLU A 631 -31.35 -0.54 27.92
CA GLU A 631 -30.15 -0.77 28.73
C GLU A 631 -30.47 -1.02 30.23
N LEU A 632 -31.59 -0.49 30.71
CA LEU A 632 -32.02 -0.69 32.12
C LEU A 632 -32.48 -2.11 32.44
N VAL A 633 -32.83 -2.90 31.40
CA VAL A 633 -33.28 -4.30 31.57
C VAL A 633 -32.42 -5.28 30.78
N CYS A 634 -31.40 -4.83 30.10
CA CYS A 634 -30.49 -5.65 29.33
C CYS A 634 -29.49 -6.36 30.28
N GLU A 635 -29.53 -7.66 30.32
CA GLU A 635 -28.60 -8.48 31.14
C GLU A 635 -27.28 -8.80 30.40
N GLY A 636 -27.11 -8.33 29.17
CA GLY A 636 -25.91 -8.56 28.38
C GLY A 636 -25.71 -10.03 27.94
N CYS A 637 -26.78 -10.84 27.88
CA CYS A 637 -26.72 -12.27 27.52
C CYS A 637 -26.23 -12.51 26.08
N GLY A 638 -26.32 -11.49 25.18
CA GLY A 638 -25.87 -11.62 23.79
C GLY A 638 -26.86 -12.31 22.84
N ASP A 639 -28.01 -12.81 23.31
CA ASP A 639 -28.98 -13.55 22.49
C ASP A 639 -29.48 -12.73 21.28
N CYS A 640 -29.62 -11.42 21.44
CA CYS A 640 -30.01 -10.54 20.32
C CYS A 640 -28.99 -10.54 19.18
N SER A 641 -27.72 -10.83 19.44
CA SER A 641 -26.68 -10.93 18.41
C SER A 641 -26.66 -12.28 17.69
N VAL A 642 -27.23 -13.32 18.31
CA VAL A 642 -27.33 -14.67 17.73
C VAL A 642 -28.46 -14.74 16.71
N GLN A 643 -29.51 -13.94 16.94
CA GLN A 643 -30.74 -13.94 16.13
C GLN A 643 -30.80 -12.82 15.09
N SER A 644 -29.82 -11.91 15.05
CA SER A 644 -29.84 -10.73 14.15
C SER A 644 -29.11 -10.92 12.83
#